data_d5224813273c17092664b7c179c7c5f9
#
_entry.id   d5224813273c17092664b7c179c7c5f9
#
_cell.length_a   1.000
_cell.length_b   1.000
_cell.length_c   1.000
_cell.angle_alpha   90.00
_cell.angle_beta   90.00
_cell.angle_gamma   90.00
#
_symmetry.space_group_name_H-M   'P 1'
#
loop_
_entity.id
_entity.type
_entity.pdbx_description
1 polymer ?
#
loop_
_entity_poly.entity_id
_entity_poly.type
_entity_poly.pdbx_seq_one_letter_code
_entity_poly.pdbx_strand_id
1 'polypeptide(L)'
;VRALGFFLGAVLVAGPAARAQNGDHAGEEQPELPRELVVPAAPALSVEDEAKTFRVPAGVRIELVACEPLVHDPVVCVFDADGSLWVVEMRGYMPDVDGKGETEPNGCVAHLFDDDGDGKMDRRVVFLDKLVLPRAIAPTRGGVLVIAPPRLLFAKDEDGDGVADEVTVVDQGLGGIQSPEWAINALLPTLDNAWYCANVPWRYVWKGEKWQRERTSAAGQWGATKDDVGRIYTNNNSDPLRVDAISGVYAARNPNMGNALGVNLRVVDDMSPRPARMNVGVNRGYQKGQLNGEWKLASVTGACAPLVHRGTGVGDEYRGDAFVCEPTGNLVLRYRLRDESGAVKGEPVRNPDGLDFLTSTDERFRPVWMCDGPDGALYVCDMYRGLIQHRLFVTSFLRKQVLARGLEKPIGMGRIWRVRSAKGERAKAARLDRAEVGDLVSALGSENGWTRDTAQRLLVEEHDSSAEAHGRLRGVAQHSSSSIERVHALWALAGMGGIRKELVHSQRAELQHRWPGGIKDPDTRVQLAAVATSEGLAATDPDVLEDWLDIARNPGGGSGKLRQVMLSLGSVPTPRGLSAMMELLQTSAQWEEIRSAAVSGLGGRELDALNAIADSEEWRKPGPGRAELIALLARCVAREARGDRLEGLIGLSAGKMAATKWQCDALVSGVMAGRPKDALGKPTWIRLARKPGVLPEALDAAFAWPGKAGAEEAKVRDLTAEENARFEKGRVLYEGTCVQCHLASGLGQTGQAPPLRSSPWVLGKD
;
A
#
# COMPACT_ATOMS: atom_id res chain seq x y z
N VAL A 1 7.09 2.07 -87.30
CA VAL A 1 7.49 0.84 -86.65
C VAL A 1 7.52 1.13 -85.13
N ARG A 2 6.54 0.63 -84.43
CA ARG A 2 6.36 0.84 -82.95
C ARG A 2 6.96 -0.40 -82.25
N ALA A 3 7.84 -0.18 -81.30
CA ALA A 3 8.30 -1.22 -80.36
C ALA A 3 7.43 -1.15 -79.04
N LEU A 4 6.79 -2.27 -78.75
CA LEU A 4 6.09 -2.50 -77.46
C LEU A 4 7.13 -2.93 -76.44
N GLY A 5 7.25 -2.16 -75.35
CA GLY A 5 7.99 -2.57 -74.12
C GLY A 5 7.06 -3.25 -73.18
N PHE A 6 7.36 -4.47 -72.77
CA PHE A 6 6.71 -5.20 -71.70
C PHE A 6 7.26 -4.71 -70.30
N PHE A 7 6.44 -4.11 -69.50
CA PHE A 7 6.74 -3.90 -68.05
C PHE A 7 6.27 -5.13 -67.29
N LEU A 8 7.17 -5.94 -66.75
CA LEU A 8 6.89 -6.92 -65.71
C LEU A 8 6.75 -6.16 -64.39
N GLY A 9 5.54 -6.01 -63.94
CA GLY A 9 5.26 -5.55 -62.59
C GLY A 9 5.54 -6.67 -61.58
N ALA A 10 6.55 -6.52 -60.73
CA ALA A 10 6.75 -7.37 -59.58
C ALA A 10 5.66 -7.04 -58.53
N VAL A 11 4.68 -7.90 -58.36
CA VAL A 11 3.74 -7.86 -57.26
C VAL A 11 4.52 -8.30 -56.04
N LEU A 12 4.93 -7.34 -55.20
CA LEU A 12 5.35 -7.60 -53.83
C LEU A 12 4.09 -8.06 -53.06
N VAL A 13 3.99 -9.36 -52.85
CA VAL A 13 3.05 -9.92 -51.86
C VAL A 13 3.56 -9.49 -50.51
N ALA A 14 3.03 -8.39 -49.96
CA ALA A 14 3.20 -8.04 -48.56
C ALA A 14 2.56 -9.16 -47.75
N GLY A 15 3.37 -10.00 -47.10
CA GLY A 15 2.90 -10.93 -46.09
C GLY A 15 2.12 -10.16 -45.02
N PRO A 16 1.17 -10.80 -44.33
CA PRO A 16 0.40 -10.11 -43.29
C PRO A 16 1.36 -9.47 -42.31
N ALA A 17 1.35 -8.15 -42.21
CA ALA A 17 2.05 -7.42 -41.18
C ALA A 17 1.64 -8.03 -39.81
N ALA A 18 2.61 -8.57 -39.10
CA ALA A 18 2.36 -9.10 -37.78
C ALA A 18 1.72 -7.96 -36.93
N ARG A 19 0.50 -8.16 -36.45
CA ARG A 19 -0.14 -7.17 -35.61
C ARG A 19 0.76 -6.94 -34.40
N ALA A 20 1.11 -5.69 -34.13
CA ALA A 20 1.82 -5.29 -32.92
C ALA A 20 1.08 -5.79 -31.68
N GLN A 21 1.83 -6.23 -30.68
CA GLN A 21 1.26 -6.62 -29.40
C GLN A 21 0.89 -5.36 -28.56
N ASN A 22 -0.02 -5.49 -27.60
CA ASN A 22 -0.42 -4.39 -26.75
C ASN A 22 0.75 -3.77 -25.95
N GLY A 23 1.78 -4.57 -25.63
CA GLY A 23 2.98 -4.12 -24.93
C GLY A 23 4.03 -3.44 -25.83
N ASP A 24 3.86 -3.43 -27.15
CA ASP A 24 4.80 -2.79 -28.06
C ASP A 24 4.67 -1.27 -28.05
N HIS A 25 5.79 -0.57 -28.08
CA HIS A 25 5.81 0.88 -28.25
C HIS A 25 6.10 1.25 -29.69
N ALA A 26 5.45 2.29 -30.20
CA ALA A 26 5.67 2.76 -31.58
C ALA A 26 7.14 3.17 -31.77
N GLY A 27 7.78 2.58 -32.78
CA GLY A 27 9.18 2.86 -33.11
C GLY A 27 10.22 2.15 -32.24
N GLU A 28 9.81 1.29 -31.31
CA GLU A 28 10.73 0.49 -30.50
C GLU A 28 11.25 -0.72 -31.30
N GLU A 29 12.57 -0.83 -31.42
CA GLU A 29 13.21 -2.01 -32.01
C GLU A 29 13.26 -3.14 -30.97
N GLN A 30 12.85 -4.33 -31.37
CA GLN A 30 12.82 -5.53 -30.53
C GLN A 30 13.73 -6.63 -31.17
N PRO A 31 15.06 -6.56 -30.96
CA PRO A 31 15.98 -7.52 -31.54
C PRO A 31 15.73 -8.93 -31.00
N GLU A 32 15.96 -9.92 -31.88
CA GLU A 32 15.90 -11.33 -31.49
C GLU A 32 17.11 -11.69 -30.63
N LEU A 33 16.97 -12.77 -29.83
CA LEU A 33 18.10 -13.34 -29.10
C LEU A 33 19.18 -13.79 -30.10
N PRO A 34 20.49 -13.69 -29.77
CA PRO A 34 21.56 -14.21 -30.59
C PRO A 34 21.34 -15.68 -30.91
N ARG A 35 21.58 -16.07 -32.18
CA ARG A 35 21.35 -17.46 -32.64
C ARG A 35 22.25 -18.48 -31.94
N GLU A 36 23.42 -18.04 -31.52
CA GLU A 36 24.42 -18.84 -30.80
C GLU A 36 24.08 -19.00 -29.32
N LEU A 37 23.10 -18.25 -28.78
CA LEU A 37 22.73 -18.33 -27.38
C LEU A 37 21.96 -19.62 -27.10
N VAL A 38 22.56 -20.50 -26.31
CA VAL A 38 21.92 -21.72 -25.85
C VAL A 38 21.04 -21.40 -24.62
N VAL A 39 19.72 -21.33 -24.84
CA VAL A 39 18.77 -21.11 -23.77
C VAL A 39 18.35 -22.47 -23.19
N PRO A 40 18.51 -22.72 -21.85
CA PRO A 40 18.08 -23.96 -21.25
C PRO A 40 16.58 -24.21 -21.47
N ALA A 41 16.23 -25.48 -21.71
CA ALA A 41 14.83 -25.89 -21.76
C ALA A 41 14.13 -25.62 -20.41
N ALA A 42 12.82 -25.35 -20.47
CA ALA A 42 12.00 -25.08 -19.29
C ALA A 42 10.75 -26.01 -19.27
N PRO A 43 10.94 -27.34 -19.21
CA PRO A 43 9.82 -28.26 -19.03
C PRO A 43 9.12 -27.99 -17.71
N ALA A 44 7.86 -28.40 -17.59
CA ALA A 44 7.23 -28.52 -16.25
C ALA A 44 7.89 -29.68 -15.51
N LEU A 45 8.35 -29.41 -14.30
CA LEU A 45 9.01 -30.39 -13.44
C LEU A 45 8.01 -31.05 -12.46
N SER A 46 8.32 -32.26 -12.03
CA SER A 46 7.68 -32.84 -10.84
C SER A 46 8.05 -31.99 -9.60
N VAL A 47 7.28 -32.13 -8.53
CA VAL A 47 7.57 -31.45 -7.26
C VAL A 47 8.96 -31.79 -6.73
N GLU A 48 9.32 -33.09 -6.81
CA GLU A 48 10.61 -33.61 -6.36
C GLU A 48 11.79 -33.07 -7.18
N ASP A 49 11.58 -32.87 -8.48
CA ASP A 49 12.62 -32.30 -9.36
C ASP A 49 12.72 -30.79 -9.21
N GLU A 50 11.60 -30.08 -9.02
CA GLU A 50 11.65 -28.66 -8.70
C GLU A 50 12.36 -28.41 -7.37
N ALA A 51 12.08 -29.19 -6.33
CA ALA A 51 12.74 -29.06 -5.03
C ALA A 51 14.28 -29.09 -5.12
N LYS A 52 14.84 -29.82 -6.11
CA LYS A 52 16.29 -29.88 -6.36
C LYS A 52 16.85 -28.61 -7.02
N THR A 53 15.99 -27.80 -7.62
CA THR A 53 16.39 -26.56 -8.34
C THR A 53 16.66 -25.39 -7.40
N PHE A 54 16.14 -25.45 -6.18
CA PHE A 54 16.27 -24.34 -5.22
C PHE A 54 17.68 -24.17 -4.68
N ARG A 55 18.04 -22.91 -4.47
CA ARG A 55 19.26 -22.48 -3.77
C ARG A 55 18.81 -21.56 -2.63
N VAL A 56 19.12 -21.94 -1.40
CA VAL A 56 18.81 -21.23 -0.15
C VAL A 56 20.08 -21.12 0.70
N PRO A 57 20.13 -20.21 1.69
CA PRO A 57 21.27 -20.08 2.59
C PRO A 57 21.56 -21.39 3.36
N ALA A 58 22.82 -21.62 3.71
CA ALA A 58 23.17 -22.70 4.61
C ALA A 58 22.42 -22.54 5.95
N GLY A 59 21.85 -23.63 6.44
CA GLY A 59 21.05 -23.64 7.67
C GLY A 59 19.54 -23.32 7.45
N VAL A 60 19.14 -23.07 6.21
CA VAL A 60 17.73 -22.95 5.79
C VAL A 60 17.36 -24.14 4.92
N ARG A 61 16.13 -24.60 4.99
CA ARG A 61 15.56 -25.59 4.09
C ARG A 61 14.18 -25.17 3.58
N ILE A 62 13.83 -25.68 2.42
CA ILE A 62 12.54 -25.52 1.78
C ILE A 62 11.81 -26.87 1.75
N GLU A 63 10.52 -26.87 2.07
CA GLU A 63 9.68 -28.06 2.17
C GLU A 63 8.37 -27.82 1.45
N LEU A 64 7.83 -28.85 0.79
CA LEU A 64 6.51 -28.79 0.19
C LEU A 64 5.43 -28.79 1.28
N VAL A 65 4.42 -27.92 1.11
CA VAL A 65 3.21 -27.85 1.95
C VAL A 65 1.98 -28.33 1.17
N ALA A 66 1.83 -27.85 -0.06
CA ALA A 66 0.74 -28.27 -0.95
C ALA A 66 1.17 -28.14 -2.40
N CYS A 67 0.63 -28.99 -3.25
CA CYS A 67 0.82 -28.96 -4.69
C CYS A 67 -0.45 -29.41 -5.40
N GLU A 68 -0.44 -29.44 -6.72
CA GLU A 68 -1.48 -30.07 -7.51
C GLU A 68 -1.65 -31.56 -7.13
N PRO A 69 -2.88 -32.09 -6.97
CA PRO A 69 -4.19 -31.48 -7.31
C PRO A 69 -4.84 -30.67 -6.19
N LEU A 70 -4.20 -30.47 -5.03
CA LEU A 70 -4.76 -29.68 -3.93
C LEU A 70 -4.75 -28.18 -4.22
N VAL A 71 -3.83 -27.70 -5.06
CA VAL A 71 -3.63 -26.29 -5.37
C VAL A 71 -3.47 -26.08 -6.87
N HIS A 72 -4.13 -25.06 -7.43
CA HIS A 72 -4.06 -24.71 -8.86
C HIS A 72 -3.89 -23.22 -9.05
N ASP A 73 -2.82 -22.78 -9.73
CA ASP A 73 -2.55 -21.35 -10.03
C ASP A 73 -2.73 -20.42 -8.81
N PRO A 74 -2.11 -20.73 -7.66
CA PRO A 74 -2.30 -20.00 -6.44
C PRO A 74 -1.65 -18.60 -6.54
N VAL A 75 -2.34 -17.57 -6.05
CA VAL A 75 -1.82 -16.19 -6.04
C VAL A 75 -1.76 -15.56 -4.67
N VAL A 76 -2.47 -16.10 -3.68
CA VAL A 76 -2.45 -15.69 -2.28
C VAL A 76 -2.70 -16.90 -1.40
N CYS A 77 -1.98 -17.00 -0.29
CA CYS A 77 -2.29 -17.92 0.79
C CYS A 77 -2.20 -17.20 2.15
N VAL A 78 -3.10 -17.55 3.07
CA VAL A 78 -3.12 -17.05 4.44
C VAL A 78 -3.60 -18.14 5.39
N PHE A 79 -3.06 -18.17 6.62
CA PHE A 79 -3.50 -19.12 7.64
C PHE A 79 -4.69 -18.60 8.42
N ASP A 80 -5.61 -19.49 8.76
CA ASP A 80 -6.66 -19.21 9.73
C ASP A 80 -6.21 -19.51 11.17
N ALA A 81 -7.02 -19.10 12.13
CA ALA A 81 -6.74 -19.25 13.56
C ALA A 81 -6.57 -20.72 14.01
N ASP A 82 -7.15 -21.67 13.29
CA ASP A 82 -7.01 -23.11 13.54
C ASP A 82 -5.76 -23.73 12.89
N GLY A 83 -4.97 -22.96 12.14
CA GLY A 83 -3.79 -23.41 11.41
C GLY A 83 -4.08 -24.00 10.04
N SER A 84 -5.33 -24.02 9.59
CA SER A 84 -5.69 -24.34 8.20
C SER A 84 -5.28 -23.24 7.24
N LEU A 85 -5.23 -23.55 5.95
CA LEU A 85 -4.67 -22.66 4.94
C LEU A 85 -5.70 -22.26 3.87
N TRP A 86 -6.02 -21.00 3.81
CA TRP A 86 -6.81 -20.41 2.73
C TRP A 86 -5.95 -20.12 1.52
N VAL A 87 -6.39 -20.50 0.33
CA VAL A 87 -5.69 -20.29 -0.94
C VAL A 87 -6.63 -19.65 -1.96
N VAL A 88 -6.19 -18.54 -2.55
CA VAL A 88 -6.87 -17.90 -3.69
C VAL A 88 -6.25 -18.40 -4.98
N GLU A 89 -7.05 -19.00 -5.85
CA GLU A 89 -6.64 -19.55 -7.13
C GLU A 89 -7.12 -18.69 -8.29
N MET A 90 -6.19 -18.06 -9.00
CA MET A 90 -6.48 -17.17 -10.15
C MET A 90 -6.36 -17.94 -11.48
N ARG A 91 -7.15 -19.00 -11.64
CA ARG A 91 -7.06 -19.96 -12.75
C ARG A 91 -7.27 -19.33 -14.13
N GLY A 92 -8.01 -18.20 -14.18
CA GLY A 92 -8.26 -17.45 -15.42
C GLY A 92 -7.11 -16.55 -15.87
N TYR A 93 -6.04 -16.37 -15.06
CA TYR A 93 -4.94 -15.50 -15.46
C TYR A 93 -4.13 -16.09 -16.61
N MET A 94 -4.06 -15.36 -17.74
CA MET A 94 -3.28 -15.76 -18.92
C MET A 94 -3.44 -17.25 -19.31
N PRO A 95 -4.64 -17.71 -19.71
CA PRO A 95 -4.85 -19.10 -20.11
C PRO A 95 -4.03 -19.49 -21.35
N ASP A 96 -3.71 -18.51 -22.19
CA ASP A 96 -2.74 -18.55 -23.29
C ASP A 96 -2.03 -17.19 -23.39
N VAL A 97 -1.12 -17.05 -24.34
CA VAL A 97 -0.34 -15.82 -24.54
C VAL A 97 -1.19 -14.60 -24.95
N ASP A 98 -2.41 -14.83 -25.44
CA ASP A 98 -3.38 -13.79 -25.80
C ASP A 98 -4.39 -13.49 -24.68
N GLY A 99 -4.36 -14.24 -23.56
CA GLY A 99 -5.27 -14.10 -22.44
C GLY A 99 -6.72 -14.44 -22.80
N LYS A 100 -6.95 -15.37 -23.72
CA LYS A 100 -8.31 -15.79 -24.10
C LYS A 100 -8.96 -16.55 -22.96
N GLY A 101 -10.18 -16.10 -22.56
CA GLY A 101 -10.92 -16.71 -21.47
C GLY A 101 -10.58 -16.14 -20.07
N GLU A 102 -9.79 -15.08 -19.94
CA GLU A 102 -9.47 -14.47 -18.63
C GLU A 102 -10.70 -14.03 -17.82
N THR A 103 -11.80 -13.73 -18.48
CA THR A 103 -13.05 -13.31 -17.82
C THR A 103 -13.98 -14.46 -17.49
N GLU A 104 -13.58 -15.70 -17.81
CA GLU A 104 -14.35 -16.87 -17.39
C GLU A 104 -14.28 -17.03 -15.87
N PRO A 105 -15.44 -17.32 -15.22
CA PRO A 105 -15.52 -17.43 -13.77
C PRO A 105 -15.01 -18.80 -13.29
N ASN A 106 -13.72 -19.06 -13.42
CA ASN A 106 -13.08 -20.34 -13.09
C ASN A 106 -12.14 -20.27 -11.88
N GLY A 107 -11.92 -19.07 -11.32
CA GLY A 107 -11.18 -18.89 -10.08
C GLY A 107 -11.99 -19.31 -8.86
N CYS A 108 -11.30 -19.62 -7.78
CA CYS A 108 -11.93 -20.02 -6.53
C CYS A 108 -11.11 -19.64 -5.29
N VAL A 109 -11.74 -19.78 -4.14
CA VAL A 109 -11.08 -19.82 -2.82
C VAL A 109 -11.12 -21.29 -2.36
N ALA A 110 -9.96 -21.87 -2.11
CA ALA A 110 -9.80 -23.19 -1.54
C ALA A 110 -9.40 -23.09 -0.07
N HIS A 111 -9.89 -24.01 0.76
CA HIS A 111 -9.52 -24.17 2.15
C HIS A 111 -8.81 -25.53 2.30
N LEU A 112 -7.58 -25.52 2.79
CA LEU A 112 -6.72 -26.71 2.92
C LEU A 112 -6.49 -27.04 4.38
N PHE A 113 -6.40 -28.34 4.68
CA PHE A 113 -6.26 -28.88 6.02
C PHE A 113 -5.10 -29.86 6.06
N ASP A 114 -4.32 -29.78 7.14
CA ASP A 114 -3.28 -30.73 7.56
C ASP A 114 -3.95 -31.62 8.63
N ASP A 115 -4.54 -32.73 8.19
CA ASP A 115 -5.38 -33.59 9.05
C ASP A 115 -4.54 -34.47 9.97
N ASP A 116 -3.29 -34.82 9.62
CA ASP A 116 -2.38 -35.67 10.44
C ASP A 116 -1.30 -34.88 11.21
N GLY A 117 -1.18 -33.59 10.95
CA GLY A 117 -0.26 -32.69 11.65
C GLY A 117 1.20 -32.78 11.17
N ASP A 118 1.47 -33.36 10.01
CA ASP A 118 2.83 -33.51 9.47
C ASP A 118 3.38 -32.24 8.83
N GLY A 119 2.49 -31.23 8.63
CA GLY A 119 2.79 -29.91 8.06
C GLY A 119 2.66 -29.86 6.56
N LYS A 120 2.06 -30.86 5.95
CA LYS A 120 1.56 -30.82 4.58
C LYS A 120 0.05 -30.82 4.60
N MET A 121 -0.54 -30.29 3.55
CA MET A 121 -1.99 -30.30 3.42
C MET A 121 -2.44 -31.62 2.80
N ASP A 122 -3.41 -32.27 3.45
CA ASP A 122 -3.95 -33.59 3.05
C ASP A 122 -5.27 -33.44 2.30
N ARG A 123 -6.07 -32.45 2.68
CA ARG A 123 -7.45 -32.29 2.23
C ARG A 123 -7.72 -30.88 1.75
N ARG A 124 -8.58 -30.79 0.74
CA ARG A 124 -9.05 -29.56 0.13
C ARG A 124 -10.57 -29.49 0.10
N VAL A 125 -11.10 -28.33 0.45
CA VAL A 125 -12.50 -27.95 0.21
C VAL A 125 -12.53 -26.71 -0.68
N VAL A 126 -13.42 -26.65 -1.67
CA VAL A 126 -13.66 -25.42 -2.43
C VAL A 126 -14.70 -24.61 -1.69
N PHE A 127 -14.26 -23.59 -0.98
CA PHE A 127 -15.10 -22.74 -0.15
C PHE A 127 -16.00 -21.80 -0.98
N LEU A 128 -15.41 -21.15 -1.98
CA LEU A 128 -16.12 -20.21 -2.87
C LEU A 128 -15.61 -20.38 -4.30
N ASP A 129 -16.48 -20.64 -5.25
CA ASP A 129 -16.13 -20.86 -6.65
C ASP A 129 -16.69 -19.79 -7.60
N LYS A 130 -16.50 -19.99 -8.91
CA LYS A 130 -17.01 -19.14 -9.98
C LYS A 130 -16.61 -17.67 -9.85
N LEU A 131 -15.39 -17.43 -9.42
CA LEU A 131 -14.82 -16.10 -9.29
C LEU A 131 -14.02 -15.70 -10.54
N VAL A 132 -14.10 -14.42 -10.91
CA VAL A 132 -13.28 -13.87 -11.99
C VAL A 132 -12.05 -13.23 -11.39
N LEU A 133 -10.87 -13.80 -11.67
CA LEU A 133 -9.56 -13.28 -11.25
C LEU A 133 -9.51 -12.86 -9.76
N PRO A 134 -9.90 -13.73 -8.81
CA PRO A 134 -9.81 -13.41 -7.37
C PRO A 134 -8.35 -13.19 -6.96
N ARG A 135 -8.10 -12.31 -5.96
CA ARG A 135 -6.72 -11.84 -5.71
C ARG A 135 -6.39 -11.43 -4.28
N ALA A 136 -7.30 -11.57 -3.35
CA ALA A 136 -7.02 -11.40 -1.93
C ALA A 136 -8.05 -12.12 -1.08
N ILE A 137 -7.63 -12.53 0.11
CA ILE A 137 -8.47 -13.15 1.12
C ILE A 137 -7.99 -12.72 2.51
N ALA A 138 -8.92 -12.62 3.45
CA ALA A 138 -8.63 -12.38 4.85
C ALA A 138 -9.68 -13.04 5.75
N PRO A 139 -9.29 -14.01 6.60
CA PRO A 139 -10.17 -14.55 7.63
C PRO A 139 -10.55 -13.47 8.64
N THR A 140 -11.83 -13.32 8.95
CA THR A 140 -12.34 -12.31 9.88
C THR A 140 -13.80 -12.60 10.25
N ARG A 141 -14.19 -12.35 11.49
CA ARG A 141 -15.59 -12.38 11.97
C ARG A 141 -16.36 -13.64 11.60
N GLY A 142 -15.73 -14.80 11.76
CA GLY A 142 -16.35 -16.10 11.47
C GLY A 142 -16.61 -16.36 9.98
N GLY A 143 -15.93 -15.64 9.10
CA GLY A 143 -15.97 -15.82 7.65
C GLY A 143 -14.71 -15.29 7.00
N VAL A 144 -14.77 -14.98 5.70
CA VAL A 144 -13.64 -14.44 4.96
C VAL A 144 -14.04 -13.26 4.08
N LEU A 145 -13.20 -12.21 4.06
CA LEU A 145 -13.24 -11.18 3.03
C LEU A 145 -12.50 -11.69 1.80
N VAL A 146 -13.09 -11.50 0.61
CA VAL A 146 -12.48 -11.90 -0.67
C VAL A 146 -12.57 -10.77 -1.68
N ILE A 147 -11.43 -10.37 -2.25
CA ILE A 147 -11.42 -9.47 -3.41
C ILE A 147 -11.52 -10.31 -4.67
N ALA A 148 -12.69 -10.25 -5.31
CA ALA A 148 -12.97 -10.82 -6.63
C ALA A 148 -13.56 -9.73 -7.51
N PRO A 149 -12.74 -9.00 -8.27
CA PRO A 149 -13.17 -7.84 -9.03
C PRO A 149 -14.43 -8.06 -9.85
N PRO A 150 -15.31 -7.07 -9.93
CA PRO A 150 -15.17 -5.71 -9.37
C PRO A 150 -15.68 -5.56 -7.94
N ARG A 151 -15.70 -6.62 -7.12
CA ARG A 151 -16.32 -6.66 -5.80
C ARG A 151 -15.35 -7.05 -4.70
N LEU A 152 -15.60 -6.51 -3.50
CA LEU A 152 -15.19 -7.08 -2.22
C LEU A 152 -16.38 -7.87 -1.67
N LEU A 153 -16.18 -9.13 -1.38
CA LEU A 153 -17.17 -10.04 -0.85
C LEU A 153 -16.84 -10.37 0.61
N PHE A 154 -17.87 -10.64 1.40
CA PHE A 154 -17.74 -11.30 2.69
C PHE A 154 -18.54 -12.60 2.60
N ALA A 155 -17.89 -13.73 2.86
CA ALA A 155 -18.47 -15.04 2.71
C ALA A 155 -18.35 -15.84 4.02
N LYS A 156 -19.40 -16.57 4.38
CA LYS A 156 -19.50 -17.40 5.56
C LYS A 156 -19.97 -18.80 5.21
N ASP A 157 -19.49 -19.77 5.95
CA ASP A 157 -20.01 -21.11 6.11
C ASP A 157 -20.82 -21.13 7.41
N GLU A 158 -22.14 -21.35 7.34
CA GLU A 158 -23.03 -21.32 8.48
C GLU A 158 -23.34 -22.71 9.02
N ASP A 159 -23.27 -23.74 8.18
CA ASP A 159 -23.60 -25.13 8.56
C ASP A 159 -22.36 -26.01 8.83
N GLY A 160 -21.15 -25.51 8.56
CA GLY A 160 -19.87 -26.15 8.87
C GLY A 160 -19.45 -27.21 7.84
N ASP A 161 -20.00 -27.19 6.63
CA ASP A 161 -19.65 -28.16 5.57
C ASP A 161 -18.37 -27.73 4.80
N GLY A 162 -17.87 -26.53 5.05
CA GLY A 162 -16.68 -25.95 4.44
C GLY A 162 -16.96 -25.19 3.14
N VAL A 163 -18.22 -25.00 2.75
CA VAL A 163 -18.65 -24.24 1.58
C VAL A 163 -19.38 -22.96 2.03
N ALA A 164 -19.21 -21.87 1.33
CA ALA A 164 -19.88 -20.64 1.68
C ALA A 164 -21.38 -20.68 1.40
N ASP A 165 -22.20 -20.55 2.46
CA ASP A 165 -23.67 -20.45 2.40
C ASP A 165 -24.13 -19.03 2.14
N GLU A 166 -23.48 -18.07 2.79
CA GLU A 166 -23.80 -16.66 2.68
C GLU A 166 -22.64 -15.89 2.00
N VAL A 167 -22.99 -15.14 0.96
CA VAL A 167 -22.04 -14.27 0.26
C VAL A 167 -22.62 -12.85 0.14
N THR A 168 -22.11 -11.93 0.91
CA THR A 168 -22.51 -10.53 0.94
C THR A 168 -21.53 -9.66 0.15
N VAL A 169 -22.04 -8.73 -0.67
CA VAL A 169 -21.23 -7.72 -1.35
C VAL A 169 -20.94 -6.57 -0.38
N VAL A 170 -19.71 -6.47 0.07
CA VAL A 170 -19.25 -5.40 0.97
C VAL A 170 -19.00 -4.10 0.21
N ASP A 171 -18.38 -4.18 -0.96
CA ASP A 171 -18.07 -3.03 -1.80
C ASP A 171 -18.05 -3.46 -3.27
N GLN A 172 -18.26 -2.49 -4.17
CA GLN A 172 -18.29 -2.74 -5.61
C GLN A 172 -17.70 -1.58 -6.41
N GLY A 173 -17.48 -1.82 -7.71
CA GLY A 173 -16.84 -0.80 -8.57
C GLY A 173 -15.34 -0.72 -8.37
N LEU A 174 -14.71 -1.78 -7.86
CA LEU A 174 -13.28 -1.81 -7.53
C LEU A 174 -12.36 -1.92 -8.77
N GLY A 175 -12.93 -2.06 -9.97
CA GLY A 175 -12.16 -2.24 -11.21
C GLY A 175 -11.44 -3.60 -11.27
N GLY A 176 -10.42 -3.70 -12.12
CA GLY A 176 -9.45 -4.79 -12.08
C GLY A 176 -9.69 -6.01 -12.94
N ILE A 177 -10.81 -6.11 -13.67
CA ILE A 177 -11.03 -7.20 -14.64
C ILE A 177 -10.16 -6.99 -15.88
N GLN A 178 -10.04 -5.75 -16.35
CA GLN A 178 -9.29 -5.43 -17.56
C GLN A 178 -7.79 -5.50 -17.39
N SER A 179 -7.29 -5.25 -16.18
CA SER A 179 -5.86 -5.24 -15.86
C SER A 179 -5.63 -5.82 -14.46
N PRO A 180 -5.47 -7.15 -14.32
CA PRO A 180 -5.29 -7.79 -13.03
C PRO A 180 -4.02 -7.36 -12.30
N GLU A 181 -2.97 -6.96 -13.01
CA GLU A 181 -1.70 -6.50 -12.41
C GLU A 181 -1.79 -5.08 -11.83
N TRP A 182 -2.82 -4.30 -12.20
CA TRP A 182 -3.02 -2.91 -11.78
C TRP A 182 -4.39 -2.71 -11.11
N ALA A 183 -4.69 -3.51 -10.13
CA ALA A 183 -5.97 -3.43 -9.45
C ALA A 183 -5.81 -3.67 -7.96
N ILE A 184 -6.84 -3.29 -7.20
CA ILE A 184 -6.93 -3.56 -5.78
C ILE A 184 -6.56 -5.01 -5.47
N ASN A 185 -5.70 -5.19 -4.50
CA ASN A 185 -5.29 -6.49 -3.98
C ASN A 185 -4.80 -6.33 -2.54
N ALA A 186 -4.36 -7.41 -1.92
CA ALA A 186 -4.07 -7.52 -0.50
C ALA A 186 -5.28 -7.17 0.40
N LEU A 187 -5.32 -7.79 1.53
CA LEU A 187 -6.19 -7.48 2.67
C LEU A 187 -5.31 -7.66 3.91
N LEU A 188 -4.51 -6.64 4.21
CA LEU A 188 -3.53 -6.67 5.29
C LEU A 188 -4.18 -6.24 6.61
N PRO A 189 -4.29 -7.13 7.61
CA PRO A 189 -4.70 -6.73 8.94
C PRO A 189 -3.60 -5.92 9.62
N THR A 190 -3.98 -4.80 10.25
CA THR A 190 -3.03 -3.89 10.88
C THR A 190 -3.34 -3.68 12.35
N LEU A 191 -2.40 -3.08 13.11
CA LEU A 191 -2.56 -2.84 14.54
C LEU A 191 -3.81 -2.00 14.87
N ASP A 192 -4.22 -1.10 13.98
CA ASP A 192 -5.41 -0.25 14.13
C ASP A 192 -6.73 -0.97 13.80
N ASN A 193 -6.72 -2.31 13.77
CA ASN A 193 -7.87 -3.18 13.54
C ASN A 193 -8.58 -2.91 12.20
N ALA A 194 -7.83 -2.49 11.19
CA ALA A 194 -8.29 -2.22 9.84
C ALA A 194 -7.63 -3.17 8.82
N TRP A 195 -8.27 -3.32 7.67
CA TRP A 195 -7.80 -4.11 6.55
C TRP A 195 -7.33 -3.17 5.43
N TYR A 196 -6.02 -3.06 5.25
CA TYR A 196 -5.43 -2.21 4.21
C TYR A 196 -5.28 -2.96 2.89
N CYS A 197 -5.55 -2.25 1.81
CA CYS A 197 -5.39 -2.77 0.46
C CYS A 197 -4.19 -2.14 -0.25
N ALA A 198 -3.55 -2.90 -1.13
CA ALA A 198 -2.55 -2.37 -2.04
C ALA A 198 -3.18 -1.83 -3.33
N ASN A 199 -2.48 -0.91 -3.98
CA ASN A 199 -2.85 -0.30 -5.27
C ASN A 199 -4.15 0.53 -5.25
N VAL A 200 -4.66 0.88 -4.07
CA VAL A 200 -5.84 1.73 -3.90
C VAL A 200 -5.70 2.59 -2.63
N PRO A 201 -6.33 3.79 -2.61
CA PRO A 201 -6.30 4.66 -1.44
C PRO A 201 -7.39 4.30 -0.41
N TRP A 202 -7.61 3.02 -0.16
CA TRP A 202 -8.68 2.56 0.71
C TRP A 202 -8.19 1.55 1.72
N ARG A 203 -8.86 1.56 2.90
CA ARG A 203 -8.86 0.49 3.89
C ARG A 203 -10.30 0.19 4.29
N TYR A 204 -10.53 -0.96 4.86
CA TYR A 204 -11.84 -1.35 5.38
C TYR A 204 -11.78 -1.50 6.89
N VAL A 205 -12.79 -0.97 7.55
CA VAL A 205 -12.94 -1.02 9.01
C VAL A 205 -14.32 -1.53 9.37
N TRP A 206 -14.43 -2.26 10.47
CA TRP A 206 -15.71 -2.68 11.01
C TRP A 206 -16.24 -1.63 11.97
N LYS A 207 -17.37 -0.99 11.64
CA LYS A 207 -18.01 0.04 12.48
C LYS A 207 -19.53 -0.06 12.39
N GLY A 208 -20.22 -0.10 13.56
CA GLY A 208 -21.67 -0.17 13.61
C GLY A 208 -22.22 -1.37 12.85
N GLU A 209 -21.66 -2.55 13.12
CA GLU A 209 -22.07 -3.86 12.58
C GLU A 209 -21.97 -3.98 11.03
N LYS A 210 -21.12 -3.18 10.43
CA LYS A 210 -20.86 -3.23 8.97
C LYS A 210 -19.45 -2.82 8.60
N TRP A 211 -19.01 -3.30 7.45
CA TRP A 211 -17.78 -2.86 6.83
C TRP A 211 -17.94 -1.45 6.25
N GLN A 212 -16.97 -0.59 6.50
CA GLN A 212 -16.91 0.76 5.97
C GLN A 212 -15.59 1.00 5.26
N ARG A 213 -15.66 1.59 4.08
CA ARG A 213 -14.48 2.02 3.33
C ARG A 213 -14.01 3.37 3.84
N GLU A 214 -12.75 3.46 4.22
CA GLU A 214 -12.10 4.69 4.64
C GLU A 214 -10.92 5.03 3.74
N ARG A 215 -10.62 6.32 3.62
CA ARG A 215 -9.54 6.80 2.79
C ARG A 215 -8.19 6.67 3.50
N THR A 216 -7.16 6.28 2.73
CA THR A 216 -5.76 6.21 3.14
C THR A 216 -4.86 6.68 1.99
N SER A 217 -3.53 6.57 2.14
CA SER A 217 -2.60 6.77 1.01
C SER A 217 -2.79 5.68 -0.03
N ALA A 218 -2.65 6.04 -1.31
CA ALA A 218 -2.51 5.05 -2.36
C ALA A 218 -1.06 4.57 -2.40
N ALA A 219 -0.81 3.28 -2.23
CA ALA A 219 0.52 2.72 -2.28
C ALA A 219 0.54 1.30 -2.82
N GLY A 220 1.68 0.94 -3.40
CA GLY A 220 1.98 -0.39 -3.87
C GLY A 220 1.30 -0.79 -5.16
N GLN A 221 1.65 -1.99 -5.62
CA GLN A 221 1.07 -2.61 -6.80
C GLN A 221 0.54 -4.00 -6.48
N TRP A 222 1.35 -4.92 -5.93
CA TRP A 222 0.93 -6.27 -5.58
C TRP A 222 1.47 -6.69 -4.22
N GLY A 223 0.57 -6.80 -3.25
CA GLY A 223 0.90 -7.15 -1.88
C GLY A 223 1.20 -5.94 -0.99
N ALA A 224 1.07 -6.16 0.30
CA ALA A 224 1.43 -5.25 1.37
C ALA A 224 1.79 -6.05 2.62
N THR A 225 2.65 -5.51 3.45
CA THR A 225 3.04 -6.10 4.73
C THR A 225 3.23 -5.01 5.79
N LYS A 226 3.44 -5.42 7.03
CA LYS A 226 3.70 -4.51 8.16
C LYS A 226 4.83 -4.99 9.03
N ASP A 227 5.46 -4.08 9.76
CA ASP A 227 6.36 -4.41 10.86
C ASP A 227 5.64 -4.41 12.22
N ASP A 228 6.40 -4.68 13.29
CA ASP A 228 5.86 -4.76 14.65
C ASP A 228 5.44 -3.41 15.25
N VAL A 229 5.73 -2.29 14.59
CA VAL A 229 5.25 -0.97 14.99
C VAL A 229 4.09 -0.47 14.11
N GLY A 230 3.63 -1.30 13.17
CA GLY A 230 2.48 -1.03 12.32
C GLY A 230 2.77 -0.15 11.09
N ARG A 231 4.04 0.07 10.72
CA ARG A 231 4.38 0.70 9.45
C ARG A 231 4.03 -0.25 8.30
N ILE A 232 3.40 0.28 7.26
CA ILE A 232 2.98 -0.51 6.10
C ILE A 232 4.06 -0.42 5.03
N TYR A 233 4.43 -1.60 4.50
CA TYR A 233 5.38 -1.72 3.41
C TYR A 233 4.66 -2.22 2.16
N THR A 234 5.03 -1.64 1.03
CA THR A 234 4.50 -1.95 -0.29
C THR A 234 5.65 -1.99 -1.31
N ASN A 235 5.32 -2.27 -2.55
CA ASN A 235 6.26 -2.28 -3.66
C ASN A 235 5.59 -1.84 -4.96
N ASN A 236 6.38 -1.64 -6.00
CA ASN A 236 5.91 -1.71 -7.38
C ASN A 236 6.90 -2.53 -8.22
N ASN A 237 6.57 -2.81 -9.49
CA ASN A 237 7.36 -3.72 -10.32
C ASN A 237 8.87 -3.49 -10.29
N SER A 238 9.31 -2.23 -10.28
CA SER A 238 10.72 -1.84 -10.39
C SER A 238 11.29 -1.20 -9.13
N ASP A 239 10.53 -1.17 -8.05
CA ASP A 239 10.96 -0.68 -6.74
C ASP A 239 10.52 -1.70 -5.68
N PRO A 240 11.43 -2.54 -5.20
CA PRO A 240 11.08 -3.74 -4.45
C PRO A 240 10.47 -3.45 -3.07
N LEU A 241 10.79 -2.29 -2.47
CA LEU A 241 10.29 -2.00 -1.13
C LEU A 241 10.14 -0.51 -0.87
N ARG A 242 8.95 -0.13 -0.43
CA ARG A 242 8.57 1.20 0.02
C ARG A 242 7.89 1.13 1.37
N VAL A 243 7.88 2.23 2.11
CA VAL A 243 7.28 2.29 3.44
C VAL A 243 6.43 3.53 3.64
N ASP A 244 5.32 3.37 4.34
CA ASP A 244 4.59 4.45 4.96
C ASP A 244 5.12 4.61 6.40
N ALA A 245 6.00 5.59 6.62
CA ALA A 245 6.57 5.91 7.93
C ALA A 245 5.56 6.63 8.85
N ILE A 246 4.45 7.09 8.30
CA ILE A 246 3.24 7.54 8.99
C ILE A 246 2.05 6.80 8.39
N SER A 247 1.00 6.58 9.19
CA SER A 247 -0.22 5.96 8.65
C SER A 247 -0.81 6.79 7.51
N GLY A 248 -1.14 6.14 6.41
CA GLY A 248 -1.75 6.76 5.24
C GLY A 248 -3.09 7.44 5.54
N VAL A 249 -3.76 7.07 6.62
CA VAL A 249 -4.99 7.73 7.10
C VAL A 249 -4.72 9.19 7.47
N TYR A 250 -3.63 9.45 8.18
CA TYR A 250 -3.24 10.82 8.50
C TYR A 250 -2.89 11.61 7.23
N ALA A 251 -2.14 11.00 6.33
CA ALA A 251 -1.76 11.64 5.07
C ALA A 251 -2.96 12.03 4.19
N ALA A 252 -4.04 11.23 4.23
CA ALA A 252 -5.24 11.42 3.43
C ALA A 252 -6.22 12.47 3.99
N ARG A 253 -6.02 12.96 5.24
CA ARG A 253 -6.94 13.92 5.89
C ARG A 253 -7.04 15.26 5.16
N ASN A 254 -5.96 15.72 4.51
CA ASN A 254 -5.95 16.96 3.74
C ASN A 254 -5.66 16.72 2.26
N PRO A 255 -6.70 16.58 1.41
CA PRO A 255 -6.51 16.32 -0.02
C PRO A 255 -5.86 17.48 -0.78
N ASN A 256 -5.87 18.70 -0.20
CA ASN A 256 -5.33 19.91 -0.84
C ASN A 256 -3.81 20.05 -0.61
N MET A 257 -3.26 19.33 0.35
CA MET A 257 -1.82 19.38 0.65
C MET A 257 -0.97 18.83 -0.49
N GLY A 258 -1.49 17.88 -1.26
CA GLY A 258 -0.73 17.07 -2.22
C GLY A 258 -0.07 15.89 -1.51
N ASN A 259 1.15 15.55 -1.91
CA ASN A 259 1.85 14.45 -1.26
C ASN A 259 2.21 14.81 0.19
N ALA A 260 1.70 14.04 1.13
CA ALA A 260 2.15 14.14 2.51
C ALA A 260 3.55 13.52 2.63
N LEU A 261 4.39 14.12 3.47
CA LEU A 261 5.68 13.54 3.81
C LEU A 261 5.50 12.30 4.69
N GLY A 262 6.35 11.32 4.47
CA GLY A 262 6.35 10.11 5.27
C GLY A 262 5.50 8.98 4.74
N VAL A 263 4.90 9.11 3.54
CA VAL A 263 4.22 8.00 2.83
C VAL A 263 4.95 7.62 1.56
N ASN A 264 4.87 6.34 1.20
CA ASN A 264 5.42 5.78 -0.03
C ASN A 264 6.92 6.08 -0.22
N LEU A 265 7.69 6.07 0.87
CA LEU A 265 9.13 6.34 0.85
C LEU A 265 9.90 5.14 0.32
N ARG A 266 10.91 5.37 -0.51
CA ARG A 266 11.82 4.31 -0.96
C ARG A 266 12.67 3.82 0.19
N VAL A 267 12.76 2.50 0.33
CA VAL A 267 13.53 1.82 1.39
C VAL A 267 14.88 1.31 0.86
N VAL A 268 14.93 0.89 -0.41
CA VAL A 268 16.06 0.20 -1.01
C VAL A 268 16.67 1.03 -2.14
N ASP A 269 17.99 1.18 -2.15
CA ASP A 269 18.73 1.86 -3.21
C ASP A 269 19.33 0.88 -4.22
N ASP A 270 19.86 -0.29 -3.77
CA ASP A 270 20.36 -1.35 -4.66
C ASP A 270 19.24 -2.30 -5.09
N MET A 271 18.80 -2.15 -6.33
CA MET A 271 17.74 -2.94 -6.97
C MET A 271 18.28 -4.00 -7.92
N SER A 272 19.52 -4.49 -7.70
CA SER A 272 20.17 -5.50 -8.55
C SER A 272 19.88 -6.91 -8.04
N PRO A 273 19.03 -7.72 -8.69
CA PRO A 273 18.81 -9.11 -8.29
C PRO A 273 19.99 -10.00 -8.69
N ARG A 274 20.11 -11.15 -8.04
CA ARG A 274 21.16 -12.15 -8.28
C ARG A 274 20.52 -13.53 -8.54
N PRO A 275 19.90 -13.76 -9.71
CA PRO A 275 19.25 -15.01 -10.05
C PRO A 275 20.26 -16.16 -10.30
N ALA A 276 19.82 -17.40 -10.04
CA ALA A 276 20.61 -18.61 -10.29
C ALA A 276 20.73 -18.96 -11.79
N ARG A 277 19.82 -18.44 -12.63
CA ARG A 277 19.72 -18.77 -14.06
C ARG A 277 19.64 -17.53 -14.95
N MET A 278 19.80 -17.72 -16.26
CA MET A 278 19.49 -16.69 -17.24
C MET A 278 17.97 -16.46 -17.36
N ASN A 279 17.57 -15.21 -17.58
CA ASN A 279 16.17 -14.76 -17.59
C ASN A 279 15.77 -14.20 -18.97
N VAL A 280 16.09 -14.89 -20.03
CA VAL A 280 15.83 -14.43 -21.43
C VAL A 280 14.35 -14.26 -21.76
N GLY A 281 13.45 -14.87 -20.98
CA GLY A 281 11.99 -14.73 -21.09
C GLY A 281 11.43 -13.49 -20.36
N VAL A 282 12.28 -12.56 -19.96
CA VAL A 282 11.83 -11.29 -19.34
C VAL A 282 11.22 -10.39 -20.41
N ASN A 283 10.07 -9.81 -20.11
CA ASN A 283 9.46 -8.81 -20.97
C ASN A 283 10.41 -7.62 -21.15
N ARG A 284 10.62 -7.17 -22.37
CA ARG A 284 11.63 -6.14 -22.72
C ARG A 284 13.07 -6.50 -22.34
N GLY A 285 13.43 -7.79 -22.29
CA GLY A 285 14.80 -8.24 -22.01
C GLY A 285 15.86 -7.69 -22.99
N TYR A 286 15.45 -7.18 -24.15
CA TYR A 286 16.28 -6.50 -25.14
C TYR A 286 16.68 -5.07 -24.72
N GLN A 287 16.00 -4.46 -23.77
CA GLN A 287 16.34 -3.10 -23.33
C GLN A 287 17.65 -3.11 -22.53
N LYS A 288 18.46 -2.08 -22.77
CA LYS A 288 19.74 -1.90 -22.08
C LYS A 288 19.53 -1.80 -20.56
N GLY A 289 20.25 -2.62 -19.80
CA GLY A 289 20.19 -2.64 -18.34
C GLY A 289 19.11 -3.54 -17.75
N GLN A 290 18.27 -4.17 -18.60
CA GLN A 290 17.29 -5.16 -18.14
C GLN A 290 17.95 -6.52 -17.85
N LEU A 291 18.85 -6.95 -18.71
CA LEU A 291 19.69 -8.13 -18.54
C LEU A 291 21.18 -7.75 -18.51
N ASN A 292 21.98 -8.49 -17.78
CA ASN A 292 23.43 -8.34 -17.73
C ASN A 292 24.13 -9.16 -18.85
N GLY A 293 25.46 -9.18 -18.87
CA GLY A 293 26.26 -9.92 -19.87
C GLY A 293 26.10 -11.44 -19.80
N GLU A 294 25.55 -11.99 -18.71
CA GLU A 294 25.22 -13.41 -18.56
C GLU A 294 23.74 -13.72 -18.88
N TRP A 295 23.02 -12.78 -19.44
CA TRP A 295 21.57 -12.86 -19.71
C TRP A 295 20.72 -13.06 -18.44
N LYS A 296 21.24 -12.68 -17.30
CA LYS A 296 20.53 -12.68 -16.02
C LYS A 296 19.88 -11.34 -15.76
N LEU A 297 18.76 -11.34 -15.06
CA LEU A 297 18.06 -10.11 -14.65
C LEU A 297 19.03 -9.18 -13.91
N ALA A 298 19.17 -7.95 -14.39
CA ALA A 298 20.13 -6.96 -13.88
C ALA A 298 19.45 -5.90 -12.99
N SER A 299 18.14 -5.71 -13.16
CA SER A 299 17.34 -4.79 -12.36
C SER A 299 15.98 -5.42 -12.08
N VAL A 300 15.46 -5.21 -10.87
CA VAL A 300 14.12 -5.63 -10.47
C VAL A 300 13.08 -5.08 -11.45
N THR A 301 12.17 -5.94 -11.89
CA THR A 301 11.12 -5.57 -12.85
C THR A 301 9.77 -6.23 -12.61
N GLY A 302 9.70 -7.23 -11.74
CA GLY A 302 8.49 -7.96 -11.39
C GLY A 302 8.26 -8.06 -9.88
N ALA A 303 8.86 -7.16 -9.08
CA ALA A 303 8.73 -7.21 -7.63
C ALA A 303 7.27 -7.21 -7.19
N CYS A 304 6.93 -8.13 -6.27
CA CYS A 304 5.60 -8.29 -5.72
C CYS A 304 5.63 -8.90 -4.32
N ALA A 305 4.50 -8.84 -3.63
CA ALA A 305 4.25 -9.48 -2.34
C ALA A 305 5.39 -9.29 -1.33
N PRO A 306 5.68 -8.06 -0.88
CA PRO A 306 6.66 -7.84 0.17
C PRO A 306 6.16 -8.47 1.48
N LEU A 307 7.09 -9.01 2.28
CA LEU A 307 6.85 -9.54 3.62
C LEU A 307 7.95 -9.07 4.56
N VAL A 308 7.61 -8.34 5.61
CA VAL A 308 8.48 -8.19 6.78
C VAL A 308 8.28 -9.43 7.64
N HIS A 309 9.27 -10.32 7.67
CA HIS A 309 9.18 -11.57 8.40
C HIS A 309 9.21 -11.33 9.91
N ARG A 310 8.16 -11.76 10.60
CA ARG A 310 7.99 -11.59 12.05
C ARG A 310 7.84 -12.93 12.77
N GLY A 311 8.11 -14.02 12.06
CA GLY A 311 8.11 -15.38 12.59
C GLY A 311 9.45 -15.76 13.19
N THR A 312 9.47 -16.90 13.88
CA THR A 312 10.66 -17.45 14.54
C THR A 312 11.21 -18.73 13.86
N GLY A 313 10.45 -19.26 12.90
CA GLY A 313 10.72 -20.59 12.32
C GLY A 313 11.88 -20.62 11.33
N VAL A 314 12.31 -19.50 10.76
CA VAL A 314 13.46 -19.46 9.82
C VAL A 314 14.78 -19.28 10.59
N GLY A 315 14.75 -18.51 11.68
CA GLY A 315 15.88 -18.17 12.53
C GLY A 315 15.87 -16.70 12.93
N ASP A 316 16.45 -16.38 14.09
CA ASP A 316 16.42 -15.01 14.65
C ASP A 316 17.08 -13.96 13.74
N GLU A 317 18.08 -14.36 12.95
CA GLU A 317 18.80 -13.51 12.01
C GLU A 317 17.95 -13.07 10.80
N TYR A 318 16.77 -13.66 10.62
CA TYR A 318 15.81 -13.32 9.56
C TYR A 318 14.65 -12.47 10.05
N ARG A 319 14.43 -12.43 11.37
CA ARG A 319 13.32 -11.70 11.97
C ARG A 319 13.49 -10.19 11.83
N GLY A 320 12.46 -9.54 11.30
CA GLY A 320 12.48 -8.11 10.99
C GLY A 320 13.08 -7.75 9.63
N ASP A 321 13.68 -8.70 8.92
CA ASP A 321 14.11 -8.49 7.53
C ASP A 321 12.92 -8.51 6.58
N ALA A 322 13.01 -7.76 5.49
CA ALA A 322 12.00 -7.76 4.43
C ALA A 322 12.36 -8.76 3.32
N PHE A 323 11.37 -9.52 2.88
CA PHE A 323 11.45 -10.42 1.74
C PHE A 323 10.55 -9.92 0.63
N VAL A 324 10.96 -10.06 -0.63
CA VAL A 324 10.18 -9.60 -1.79
C VAL A 324 10.28 -10.63 -2.90
N CYS A 325 9.13 -11.07 -3.41
CA CYS A 325 9.06 -11.94 -4.58
C CYS A 325 9.51 -11.19 -5.84
N GLU A 326 10.33 -11.84 -6.67
CA GLU A 326 10.69 -11.38 -8.01
C GLU A 326 10.50 -12.55 -9.00
N PRO A 327 9.25 -12.81 -9.42
CA PRO A 327 8.92 -13.96 -10.25
C PRO A 327 9.59 -13.93 -11.63
N THR A 328 9.97 -12.74 -12.13
CA THR A 328 10.66 -12.61 -13.39
C THR A 328 12.10 -13.15 -13.32
N GLY A 329 12.73 -12.99 -12.15
CA GLY A 329 14.06 -13.52 -11.83
C GLY A 329 14.06 -14.95 -11.27
N ASN A 330 12.89 -15.56 -11.02
CA ASN A 330 12.71 -16.86 -10.36
C ASN A 330 13.34 -16.88 -8.95
N LEU A 331 13.04 -15.85 -8.12
CA LEU A 331 13.70 -15.66 -6.84
C LEU A 331 12.88 -14.87 -5.82
N VAL A 332 13.35 -14.93 -4.57
CA VAL A 332 12.92 -14.06 -3.47
C VAL A 332 14.13 -13.26 -2.98
N LEU A 333 13.99 -11.95 -2.97
CA LEU A 333 14.97 -10.99 -2.44
C LEU A 333 14.89 -10.93 -0.92
N ARG A 334 16.02 -10.60 -0.25
CA ARG A 334 16.06 -10.30 1.19
C ARG A 334 16.74 -8.95 1.43
N TYR A 335 16.12 -8.13 2.27
CA TYR A 335 16.65 -6.83 2.69
C TYR A 335 16.67 -6.75 4.21
N ARG A 336 17.82 -6.44 4.78
CA ARG A 336 17.94 -6.12 6.20
C ARG A 336 17.43 -4.71 6.45
N LEU A 337 16.39 -4.57 7.26
CA LEU A 337 15.82 -3.28 7.60
C LEU A 337 16.56 -2.64 8.76
N ARG A 338 16.84 -1.35 8.65
CA ARG A 338 17.40 -0.51 9.71
C ARG A 338 16.56 0.74 9.86
N ASP A 339 16.27 1.12 11.10
CA ASP A 339 15.60 2.39 11.41
C ASP A 339 16.69 3.40 11.80
N GLU A 340 16.91 4.37 10.92
CA GLU A 340 17.88 5.44 11.10
C GLU A 340 17.15 6.73 11.44
N SER A 341 16.86 6.96 12.72
CA SER A 341 16.19 8.16 13.22
C SER A 341 14.80 8.41 12.59
N GLY A 342 14.05 7.34 12.35
CA GLY A 342 12.70 7.38 11.76
C GLY A 342 12.66 7.26 10.24
N ALA A 343 13.82 7.15 9.56
CA ALA A 343 13.93 6.73 8.17
C ALA A 343 14.29 5.24 8.11
N VAL A 344 13.48 4.46 7.41
CA VAL A 344 13.78 3.03 7.20
C VAL A 344 14.66 2.87 5.97
N LYS A 345 15.76 2.14 6.14
CA LYS A 345 16.69 1.75 5.06
C LYS A 345 16.74 0.23 4.97
N GLY A 346 16.82 -0.29 3.73
CA GLY A 346 16.94 -1.70 3.43
C GLY A 346 18.25 -2.00 2.69
N GLU A 347 19.07 -2.86 3.28
CA GLU A 347 20.31 -3.34 2.67
C GLU A 347 20.09 -4.74 2.09
N PRO A 348 20.46 -5.02 0.82
CA PRO A 348 20.31 -6.36 0.26
C PRO A 348 21.23 -7.35 0.98
N VAL A 349 20.67 -8.51 1.35
CA VAL A 349 21.40 -9.62 1.97
C VAL A 349 21.50 -10.75 0.97
N ARG A 350 22.73 -11.09 0.58
CA ARG A 350 23.04 -12.16 -0.39
C ARG A 350 23.51 -13.42 0.34
N ASN A 351 23.28 -14.56 -0.30
CA ASN A 351 23.85 -15.83 0.14
C ASN A 351 25.39 -15.83 -0.03
N PRO A 352 26.13 -16.71 0.64
CA PRO A 352 27.60 -16.79 0.49
C PRO A 352 28.07 -17.07 -0.95
N ASP A 353 27.24 -17.67 -1.79
CA ASP A 353 27.50 -17.89 -3.23
C ASP A 353 27.14 -16.66 -4.11
N GLY A 354 26.73 -15.55 -3.49
CA GLY A 354 26.38 -14.30 -4.16
C GLY A 354 24.98 -14.26 -4.74
N LEU A 355 24.15 -15.29 -4.55
CA LEU A 355 22.75 -15.33 -4.99
C LEU A 355 21.81 -14.65 -3.98
N ASP A 356 20.57 -14.38 -4.40
CA ASP A 356 19.52 -13.93 -3.50
C ASP A 356 19.04 -15.02 -2.54
N PHE A 357 18.21 -14.66 -1.57
CA PHE A 357 17.79 -15.52 -0.46
C PHE A 357 17.25 -16.88 -0.90
N LEU A 358 16.30 -16.89 -1.79
CA LEU A 358 15.77 -18.10 -2.44
C LEU A 358 15.82 -17.88 -3.95
N THR A 359 16.52 -18.75 -4.68
CA THR A 359 16.57 -18.72 -6.13
C THR A 359 16.32 -20.10 -6.70
N SER A 360 15.78 -20.18 -7.91
CA SER A 360 15.56 -21.44 -8.61
C SER A 360 16.24 -21.44 -9.98
N THR A 361 16.70 -22.61 -10.41
CA THR A 361 17.13 -22.85 -11.78
C THR A 361 15.97 -23.26 -12.70
N ASP A 362 14.77 -23.49 -12.16
CA ASP A 362 13.53 -23.68 -12.91
C ASP A 362 12.94 -22.33 -13.34
N GLU A 363 12.69 -22.16 -14.64
CA GLU A 363 12.06 -20.95 -15.18
C GLU A 363 10.58 -20.82 -14.81
N ARG A 364 9.95 -21.92 -14.41
CA ARG A 364 8.52 -21.96 -14.06
C ARG A 364 8.26 -21.65 -12.59
N PHE A 365 9.28 -21.63 -11.74
CA PHE A 365 9.17 -21.12 -10.37
C PHE A 365 8.77 -19.63 -10.40
N ARG A 366 7.55 -19.32 -9.94
CA ARG A 366 6.98 -17.96 -9.93
C ARG A 366 6.45 -17.64 -8.53
N PRO A 367 7.34 -17.24 -7.61
CA PRO A 367 6.90 -16.79 -6.30
C PRO A 367 6.09 -15.49 -6.47
N VAL A 368 4.82 -15.49 -6.03
CA VAL A 368 3.89 -14.36 -6.21
C VAL A 368 3.25 -13.89 -4.90
N TRP A 369 3.42 -14.67 -3.82
CA TRP A 369 2.94 -14.29 -2.49
C TRP A 369 3.78 -14.94 -1.40
N MET A 370 3.83 -14.27 -0.24
CA MET A 370 4.44 -14.82 0.98
C MET A 370 3.61 -14.46 2.20
N CYS A 371 3.64 -15.31 3.21
CA CYS A 371 3.09 -15.05 4.55
C CYS A 371 3.90 -15.76 5.64
N ASP A 372 3.83 -15.26 6.86
CA ASP A 372 4.26 -15.97 8.05
C ASP A 372 3.21 -17.00 8.47
N GLY A 373 3.61 -18.14 8.94
CA GLY A 373 2.72 -19.21 9.41
C GLY A 373 2.58 -19.28 10.93
N PRO A 374 1.61 -20.08 11.40
CA PRO A 374 1.40 -20.35 12.83
C PRO A 374 2.59 -21.04 13.52
N ASP A 375 3.44 -21.72 12.76
CA ASP A 375 4.70 -22.34 13.19
C ASP A 375 5.91 -21.36 13.12
N GLY A 376 5.67 -20.12 12.75
CA GLY A 376 6.68 -19.08 12.61
C GLY A 376 7.55 -19.18 11.34
N ALA A 377 7.30 -20.16 10.47
CA ALA A 377 8.01 -20.30 9.20
C ALA A 377 7.50 -19.31 8.15
N LEU A 378 8.29 -19.10 7.10
CA LEU A 378 7.92 -18.30 5.93
C LEU A 378 7.34 -19.22 4.85
N TYR A 379 6.17 -18.87 4.33
CA TYR A 379 5.49 -19.60 3.27
C TYR A 379 5.52 -18.83 1.97
N VAL A 380 5.80 -19.53 0.87
CA VAL A 380 5.93 -18.98 -0.48
C VAL A 380 4.88 -19.62 -1.39
N CYS A 381 4.05 -18.79 -1.99
CA CYS A 381 3.06 -19.20 -2.97
C CYS A 381 3.70 -19.13 -4.35
N ASP A 382 3.86 -20.28 -4.99
CA ASP A 382 4.42 -20.43 -6.32
C ASP A 382 3.29 -20.72 -7.33
N MET A 383 3.02 -19.77 -8.18
CA MET A 383 2.01 -19.93 -9.24
C MET A 383 2.41 -20.96 -10.29
N TYR A 384 3.68 -21.30 -10.35
CA TYR A 384 4.29 -22.28 -11.26
C TYR A 384 3.89 -22.14 -12.73
N ARG A 385 4.25 -21.01 -13.33
CA ARG A 385 3.88 -20.64 -14.69
C ARG A 385 5.10 -20.34 -15.57
N GLY A 386 5.06 -20.75 -16.83
CA GLY A 386 6.07 -20.31 -17.81
C GLY A 386 5.87 -18.84 -18.23
N LEU A 387 4.63 -18.40 -18.32
CA LEU A 387 4.27 -17.00 -18.62
C LEU A 387 3.64 -16.34 -17.38
N ILE A 388 4.21 -15.20 -16.98
CA ILE A 388 3.75 -14.39 -15.82
C ILE A 388 3.51 -12.92 -16.20
N GLN A 389 3.36 -12.58 -17.47
CA GLN A 389 3.08 -11.21 -17.93
C GLN A 389 1.68 -11.13 -18.51
N HIS A 390 0.88 -10.16 -18.03
CA HIS A 390 -0.47 -9.95 -18.55
C HIS A 390 -0.45 -9.44 -20.00
N ARG A 391 -1.43 -9.90 -20.80
CA ARG A 391 -1.57 -9.62 -22.25
C ARG A 391 -1.50 -8.14 -22.64
N LEU A 392 -1.90 -7.22 -21.74
CA LEU A 392 -1.80 -5.78 -21.99
C LEU A 392 -0.36 -5.28 -22.10
N PHE A 393 0.60 -6.03 -21.56
CA PHE A 393 2.00 -5.65 -21.49
C PHE A 393 2.92 -6.58 -22.26
N VAL A 394 2.41 -7.72 -22.75
CA VAL A 394 3.19 -8.67 -23.57
C VAL A 394 3.68 -7.98 -24.82
N THR A 395 5.02 -7.96 -25.01
CA THR A 395 5.67 -7.47 -26.23
C THR A 395 5.76 -8.55 -27.29
N SER A 396 5.96 -8.16 -28.56
CA SER A 396 6.23 -9.09 -29.64
C SER A 396 7.47 -9.94 -29.38
N PHE A 397 8.48 -9.38 -28.70
CA PHE A 397 9.67 -10.11 -28.25
C PHE A 397 9.31 -11.24 -27.27
N LEU A 398 8.59 -10.92 -26.18
CA LEU A 398 8.20 -11.94 -25.19
C LEU A 398 7.31 -13.00 -25.82
N ARG A 399 6.34 -12.61 -26.64
CA ARG A 399 5.44 -13.54 -27.34
C ARG A 399 6.20 -14.58 -28.15
N LYS A 400 7.21 -14.17 -28.93
CA LYS A 400 8.06 -15.08 -29.68
C LYS A 400 8.76 -16.10 -28.77
N GLN A 401 9.32 -15.65 -27.63
CA GLN A 401 9.98 -16.52 -26.67
C GLN A 401 9.01 -17.54 -26.05
N VAL A 402 7.83 -17.10 -25.65
CA VAL A 402 6.80 -17.96 -25.05
C VAL A 402 6.37 -19.06 -26.00
N LEU A 403 6.05 -18.72 -27.24
CA LEU A 403 5.60 -19.68 -28.26
C LEU A 403 6.71 -20.63 -28.69
N ALA A 404 7.91 -20.11 -28.97
CA ALA A 404 9.04 -20.93 -29.43
C ALA A 404 9.51 -21.95 -28.37
N ARG A 405 9.29 -21.67 -27.08
CA ARG A 405 9.76 -22.48 -25.95
C ARG A 405 8.62 -23.23 -25.24
N GLY A 406 7.37 -23.14 -25.73
CA GLY A 406 6.20 -23.80 -25.15
C GLY A 406 5.90 -23.37 -23.72
N LEU A 407 6.14 -22.09 -23.36
CA LEU A 407 6.00 -21.60 -21.98
C LEU A 407 4.56 -21.30 -21.57
N GLU A 408 3.62 -21.19 -22.51
CA GLU A 408 2.20 -20.93 -22.19
C GLU A 408 1.49 -22.15 -21.58
N LYS A 409 2.08 -23.34 -21.67
CA LYS A 409 1.52 -24.60 -21.14
C LYS A 409 2.59 -25.40 -20.40
N PRO A 410 2.21 -26.26 -19.43
CA PRO A 410 0.88 -26.40 -18.83
C PRO A 410 0.48 -25.21 -17.97
N ILE A 411 -0.83 -25.09 -17.67
CA ILE A 411 -1.43 -24.24 -16.65
C ILE A 411 -2.17 -25.13 -15.66
N GLY A 412 -2.65 -24.58 -14.55
CA GLY A 412 -3.37 -25.34 -13.53
C GLY A 412 -2.45 -26.14 -12.62
N MET A 413 -1.16 -25.86 -12.64
CA MET A 413 -0.22 -26.32 -11.61
C MET A 413 -0.13 -25.26 -10.50
N GLY A 414 0.65 -25.53 -9.47
CA GLY A 414 0.91 -24.57 -8.41
C GLY A 414 1.37 -25.25 -7.13
N ARG A 415 2.17 -24.53 -6.35
CA ARG A 415 2.79 -25.12 -5.15
C ARG A 415 2.86 -24.09 -4.04
N ILE A 416 2.82 -24.58 -2.82
CA ILE A 416 3.07 -23.79 -1.62
C ILE A 416 4.26 -24.40 -0.91
N TRP A 417 5.31 -23.59 -0.75
CA TRP A 417 6.57 -23.98 -0.14
C TRP A 417 6.72 -23.35 1.23
N ARG A 418 7.24 -24.10 2.20
CA ARG A 418 7.63 -23.61 3.51
C ARG A 418 9.14 -23.47 3.59
N VAL A 419 9.61 -22.28 3.97
CA VAL A 419 11.03 -22.00 4.24
C VAL A 419 11.22 -21.90 5.74
N ARG A 420 12.13 -22.75 6.29
CA ARG A 420 12.41 -22.79 7.72
C ARG A 420 13.86 -23.11 8.04
N SER A 421 14.21 -23.01 9.32
CA SER A 421 15.50 -23.49 9.81
C SER A 421 15.70 -24.97 9.50
N ALA A 422 16.89 -25.34 9.03
CA ALA A 422 17.30 -26.73 8.87
C ALA A 422 17.64 -27.39 10.22
N LYS A 423 17.81 -26.58 11.27
CA LYS A 423 18.10 -27.06 12.62
C LYS A 423 16.81 -27.29 13.40
N GLY A 424 16.79 -28.37 14.16
CA GLY A 424 15.64 -28.71 15.00
C GLY A 424 14.43 -29.26 14.24
N GLU A 425 13.42 -29.62 15.01
CA GLU A 425 12.11 -30.04 14.50
C GLU A 425 11.28 -28.81 14.11
N ARG A 426 10.23 -29.01 13.31
CA ARG A 426 9.23 -27.98 13.02
C ARG A 426 8.53 -27.58 14.32
N ALA A 427 8.42 -26.29 14.57
CA ALA A 427 7.59 -25.81 15.66
C ALA A 427 6.12 -26.24 15.42
N LYS A 428 5.44 -26.64 16.50
CA LYS A 428 4.02 -26.94 16.41
C LYS A 428 3.27 -25.68 16.03
N ALA A 429 2.37 -25.79 15.05
CA ALA A 429 1.49 -24.69 14.67
C ALA A 429 0.63 -24.26 15.86
N ALA A 430 0.59 -22.96 16.13
CA ALA A 430 -0.32 -22.42 17.13
C ALA A 430 -1.76 -22.54 16.63
N ARG A 431 -2.67 -22.94 17.52
CA ARG A 431 -4.12 -22.96 17.27
C ARG A 431 -4.80 -22.01 18.24
N LEU A 432 -5.47 -21.02 17.70
CA LEU A 432 -6.12 -19.97 18.50
C LEU A 432 -7.65 -19.95 18.33
N ASP A 433 -8.17 -20.82 17.48
CA ASP A 433 -9.60 -20.94 17.16
C ASP A 433 -10.48 -21.33 18.38
N ARG A 434 -9.87 -21.96 19.38
CA ARG A 434 -10.53 -22.40 20.62
C ARG A 434 -9.83 -21.89 21.87
N ALA A 435 -9.01 -20.87 21.72
CA ALA A 435 -8.26 -20.30 22.83
C ALA A 435 -9.18 -19.49 23.74
N GLU A 436 -9.07 -19.73 25.05
CA GLU A 436 -9.76 -18.91 26.05
C GLU A 436 -9.21 -17.47 26.09
N VAL A 437 -9.97 -16.53 26.59
CA VAL A 437 -9.57 -15.11 26.69
C VAL A 437 -8.19 -14.95 27.32
N GLY A 438 -7.88 -15.72 28.37
CA GLY A 438 -6.58 -15.67 29.04
C GLY A 438 -5.43 -16.08 28.13
N ASP A 439 -5.62 -17.10 27.29
CA ASP A 439 -4.63 -17.59 26.33
C ASP A 439 -4.44 -16.61 25.18
N LEU A 440 -5.54 -16.02 24.66
CA LEU A 440 -5.48 -14.99 23.63
C LEU A 440 -4.72 -13.76 24.13
N VAL A 441 -4.98 -13.30 25.35
CA VAL A 441 -4.25 -12.17 25.93
C VAL A 441 -2.77 -12.50 26.10
N SER A 442 -2.43 -13.72 26.55
CA SER A 442 -1.02 -14.17 26.66
C SER A 442 -0.34 -14.26 25.30
N ALA A 443 -1.07 -14.64 24.25
CA ALA A 443 -0.57 -14.76 22.89
C ALA A 443 -0.17 -13.40 22.27
N LEU A 444 -0.64 -12.27 22.81
CA LEU A 444 -0.17 -10.93 22.41
C LEU A 444 1.31 -10.69 22.71
N GLY A 445 1.91 -11.45 23.62
CA GLY A 445 3.34 -11.44 23.94
C GLY A 445 4.18 -12.45 23.14
N SER A 446 3.58 -13.23 22.25
CA SER A 446 4.29 -14.24 21.43
C SER A 446 5.41 -13.63 20.62
N GLU A 447 6.52 -14.35 20.46
CA GLU A 447 7.60 -13.95 19.55
C GLU A 447 7.17 -14.05 18.08
N ASN A 448 6.21 -14.93 17.74
CA ASN A 448 5.65 -15.05 16.40
C ASN A 448 4.62 -13.97 16.11
N GLY A 449 4.88 -13.12 15.12
CA GLY A 449 4.00 -12.02 14.71
C GLY A 449 2.63 -12.48 14.25
N TRP A 450 2.52 -13.63 13.57
CA TRP A 450 1.25 -14.21 13.17
C TRP A 450 0.36 -14.51 14.39
N THR A 451 0.96 -15.08 15.43
CA THR A 451 0.24 -15.41 16.68
C THR A 451 -0.29 -14.17 17.37
N ARG A 452 0.52 -13.09 17.46
CA ARG A 452 0.09 -11.82 18.07
C ARG A 452 -1.07 -11.18 17.31
N ASP A 453 -0.94 -11.11 15.97
CA ASP A 453 -1.95 -10.50 15.11
C ASP A 453 -3.27 -11.25 15.15
N THR A 454 -3.22 -12.59 15.11
CA THR A 454 -4.40 -13.45 15.20
C THR A 454 -5.08 -13.32 16.55
N ALA A 455 -4.33 -13.32 17.66
CA ALA A 455 -4.87 -13.14 18.99
C ALA A 455 -5.53 -11.77 19.16
N GLN A 456 -4.90 -10.68 18.68
CA GLN A 456 -5.52 -9.35 18.71
C GLN A 456 -6.82 -9.33 17.91
N ARG A 457 -6.83 -9.92 16.72
CA ARG A 457 -8.02 -10.00 15.86
C ARG A 457 -9.17 -10.72 16.59
N LEU A 458 -8.93 -11.91 17.13
CA LEU A 458 -9.96 -12.69 17.83
C LEU A 458 -10.49 -11.97 19.08
N LEU A 459 -9.63 -11.33 19.87
CA LEU A 459 -10.07 -10.50 21.01
C LEU A 459 -11.00 -9.38 20.59
N VAL A 460 -10.70 -8.70 19.47
CA VAL A 460 -11.52 -7.57 18.97
C VAL A 460 -12.80 -8.06 18.28
N GLU A 461 -12.77 -9.22 17.63
CA GLU A 461 -13.90 -9.70 16.82
C GLU A 461 -14.90 -10.51 17.64
N GLU A 462 -14.44 -11.29 18.61
CA GLU A 462 -15.26 -12.29 19.34
C GLU A 462 -15.45 -11.95 20.82
N HIS A 463 -14.60 -11.07 21.38
CA HIS A 463 -14.60 -10.75 22.81
C HIS A 463 -14.74 -9.24 23.11
N ASP A 464 -15.22 -8.45 22.16
CA ASP A 464 -15.32 -6.99 22.26
C ASP A 464 -16.15 -6.49 23.45
N SER A 465 -17.18 -7.25 23.85
CA SER A 465 -18.04 -6.96 25.01
C SER A 465 -17.61 -7.66 26.31
N SER A 466 -16.55 -8.50 26.26
CA SER A 466 -16.10 -9.28 27.43
C SER A 466 -15.42 -8.40 28.49
N ALA A 467 -16.03 -8.32 29.67
CA ALA A 467 -15.44 -7.61 30.81
C ALA A 467 -14.11 -8.23 31.26
N GLU A 468 -13.95 -9.56 31.12
CA GLU A 468 -12.73 -10.27 31.43
C GLU A 468 -11.62 -9.85 30.46
N ALA A 469 -11.89 -9.86 29.13
CA ALA A 469 -10.92 -9.45 28.13
C ALA A 469 -10.47 -8.00 28.36
N HIS A 470 -11.39 -7.07 28.57
CA HIS A 470 -11.08 -5.69 28.93
C HIS A 470 -10.23 -5.56 30.19
N GLY A 471 -10.52 -6.36 31.23
CA GLY A 471 -9.78 -6.37 32.49
C GLY A 471 -8.35 -6.83 32.34
N ARG A 472 -8.16 -7.97 31.65
CA ARG A 472 -6.85 -8.57 31.38
C ARG A 472 -6.00 -7.69 30.47
N LEU A 473 -6.57 -7.17 29.38
CA LEU A 473 -5.88 -6.26 28.44
C LEU A 473 -5.41 -4.97 29.13
N ARG A 474 -6.23 -4.38 30.02
CA ARG A 474 -5.78 -3.24 30.84
C ARG A 474 -4.60 -3.61 31.73
N GLY A 475 -4.66 -4.79 32.37
CA GLY A 475 -3.53 -5.29 33.16
C GLY A 475 -2.25 -5.43 32.34
N VAL A 476 -2.33 -6.00 31.15
CA VAL A 476 -1.19 -6.13 30.23
C VAL A 476 -0.67 -4.77 29.79
N ALA A 477 -1.54 -3.90 29.29
CA ALA A 477 -1.13 -2.55 28.83
C ALA A 477 -0.41 -1.76 29.91
N GLN A 478 -0.70 -2.05 31.17
CA GLN A 478 -0.18 -1.37 32.34
C GLN A 478 1.08 -2.03 32.92
N HIS A 479 1.18 -3.34 32.93
CA HIS A 479 2.12 -4.08 33.77
C HIS A 479 3.06 -5.04 33.03
N SER A 480 2.76 -5.37 31.78
CA SER A 480 3.63 -6.29 31.05
C SER A 480 5.05 -5.71 30.90
N SER A 481 6.06 -6.56 31.06
CA SER A 481 7.47 -6.21 30.78
C SER A 481 7.74 -6.08 29.26
N SER A 482 6.92 -6.72 28.42
CA SER A 482 7.03 -6.70 26.97
C SER A 482 6.37 -5.46 26.38
N SER A 483 7.13 -4.57 25.76
CA SER A 483 6.57 -3.38 25.09
C SER A 483 5.70 -3.75 23.89
N ILE A 484 6.02 -4.83 23.18
CA ILE A 484 5.19 -5.28 22.03
C ILE A 484 3.84 -5.78 22.51
N GLU A 485 3.79 -6.50 23.62
CA GLU A 485 2.55 -6.96 24.24
C GLU A 485 1.69 -5.78 24.70
N ARG A 486 2.30 -4.74 25.31
CA ARG A 486 1.58 -3.51 25.70
C ARG A 486 1.01 -2.78 24.49
N VAL A 487 1.75 -2.69 23.38
CA VAL A 487 1.28 -2.09 22.11
C VAL A 487 0.06 -2.83 21.59
N HIS A 488 0.11 -4.16 21.48
CA HIS A 488 -1.03 -4.97 21.04
C HIS A 488 -2.23 -4.83 21.98
N ALA A 489 -2.01 -4.81 23.30
CA ALA A 489 -3.10 -4.62 24.27
C ALA A 489 -3.79 -3.26 24.13
N LEU A 490 -3.06 -2.17 23.89
CA LEU A 490 -3.62 -0.84 23.62
C LEU A 490 -4.48 -0.85 22.34
N TRP A 491 -3.99 -1.44 21.26
CA TRP A 491 -4.73 -1.49 20.02
C TRP A 491 -5.94 -2.45 20.07
N ALA A 492 -5.84 -3.56 20.80
CA ALA A 492 -6.99 -4.44 21.06
C ALA A 492 -8.07 -3.68 21.83
N LEU A 493 -7.71 -2.99 22.93
CA LEU A 493 -8.64 -2.15 23.69
C LEU A 493 -9.26 -1.04 22.83
N ALA A 494 -8.49 -0.43 21.92
CA ALA A 494 -9.02 0.57 21.00
C ALA A 494 -10.10 -0.03 20.08
N GLY A 495 -9.84 -1.21 19.51
CA GLY A 495 -10.79 -1.95 18.67
C GLY A 495 -12.06 -2.35 19.40
N MET A 496 -11.96 -2.69 20.68
CA MET A 496 -13.07 -3.05 21.58
C MET A 496 -13.78 -1.85 22.21
N GLY A 497 -13.39 -0.59 21.90
CA GLY A 497 -13.93 0.61 22.57
C GLY A 497 -13.54 0.76 24.04
N GLY A 498 -12.49 0.06 24.45
CA GLY A 498 -12.05 -0.05 25.85
C GLY A 498 -11.05 0.99 26.34
N ILE A 499 -10.62 1.92 25.48
CA ILE A 499 -9.67 2.98 25.88
C ILE A 499 -10.36 3.96 26.81
N ARG A 500 -9.78 4.13 27.98
CA ARG A 500 -10.30 5.03 29.03
C ARG A 500 -9.18 5.94 29.54
N LYS A 501 -9.57 7.07 30.17
CA LYS A 501 -8.64 8.07 30.69
C LYS A 501 -7.61 7.46 31.65
N GLU A 502 -8.02 6.59 32.55
CA GLU A 502 -7.15 5.95 33.54
C GLU A 502 -6.06 5.06 32.93
N LEU A 503 -6.28 4.59 31.71
CA LEU A 503 -5.31 3.80 30.98
C LEU A 503 -4.24 4.68 30.32
N VAL A 504 -4.61 5.89 29.95
CA VAL A 504 -3.77 6.82 29.19
C VAL A 504 -3.06 7.80 30.11
N HIS A 505 -3.74 8.28 31.14
CA HIS A 505 -3.28 9.30 32.06
C HIS A 505 -3.12 8.74 33.49
N SER A 506 -1.94 8.87 34.07
CA SER A 506 -1.68 8.49 35.49
C SER A 506 -1.71 9.74 36.40
N GLN A 507 -2.80 9.95 37.14
CA GLN A 507 -2.93 11.08 38.08
C GLN A 507 -2.31 10.83 39.47
N ARG A 508 -1.95 9.59 39.84
CA ARG A 508 -1.43 9.29 41.19
C ARG A 508 0.09 9.39 41.21
N ALA A 509 0.58 10.42 41.90
CA ALA A 509 2.01 10.66 42.14
C ALA A 509 2.74 9.43 42.75
N GLU A 510 2.04 8.62 43.57
CA GLU A 510 2.57 7.41 44.19
C GLU A 510 2.81 6.27 43.16
N LEU A 511 2.17 6.29 41.98
CA LEU A 511 2.31 5.30 40.93
C LEU A 511 3.31 5.73 39.84
N GLN A 512 3.76 6.99 39.83
CA GLN A 512 4.69 7.53 38.83
C GLN A 512 6.03 6.78 38.77
N HIS A 513 6.42 6.05 39.79
CA HIS A 513 7.67 5.27 39.84
C HIS A 513 7.50 3.78 39.48
N ARG A 514 6.29 3.30 39.30
CA ARG A 514 6.00 1.86 39.06
C ARG A 514 5.23 1.56 37.78
N TRP A 515 4.96 2.57 36.93
CA TRP A 515 3.99 2.41 35.88
C TRP A 515 4.57 2.63 34.49
N PRO A 516 4.86 1.59 33.74
CA PRO A 516 5.33 1.69 32.35
C PRO A 516 4.19 1.59 31.31
N GLY A 517 2.96 1.99 31.57
CA GLY A 517 1.86 1.92 30.61
C GLY A 517 1.41 3.29 30.12
N GLY A 518 1.13 3.45 28.82
CA GLY A 518 0.54 4.65 28.24
C GLY A 518 1.55 5.73 27.86
N ILE A 519 1.13 6.98 27.96
CA ILE A 519 1.86 8.18 27.45
C ILE A 519 3.23 8.38 28.11
N LYS A 520 3.40 7.95 29.37
CA LYS A 520 4.68 8.06 30.12
C LYS A 520 5.50 6.77 30.11
N ASP A 521 5.17 5.82 29.25
CA ASP A 521 5.92 4.57 29.11
C ASP A 521 7.39 4.83 28.73
N PRO A 522 8.36 4.06 29.27
CA PRO A 522 9.76 4.21 28.88
C PRO A 522 10.02 3.81 27.40
N ASP A 523 9.18 2.97 26.81
CA ASP A 523 9.30 2.58 25.41
C ASP A 523 8.52 3.53 24.49
N THR A 524 9.20 4.14 23.56
CA THR A 524 8.61 5.08 22.60
C THR A 524 7.48 4.46 21.78
N ARG A 525 7.54 3.17 21.46
CA ARG A 525 6.48 2.48 20.69
C ARG A 525 5.16 2.47 21.44
N VAL A 526 5.22 2.24 22.76
CA VAL A 526 4.04 2.27 23.63
C VAL A 526 3.49 3.69 23.74
N GLN A 527 4.38 4.70 23.89
CA GLN A 527 3.96 6.11 23.89
C GLN A 527 3.22 6.50 22.63
N LEU A 528 3.76 6.12 21.45
CA LEU A 528 3.14 6.42 20.16
C LEU A 528 1.78 5.72 20.02
N ALA A 529 1.68 4.45 20.43
CA ALA A 529 0.42 3.72 20.45
C ALA A 529 -0.61 4.37 21.41
N ALA A 530 -0.18 4.79 22.60
CA ALA A 530 -1.05 5.47 23.55
C ALA A 530 -1.59 6.80 23.03
N VAL A 531 -0.75 7.60 22.36
CA VAL A 531 -1.20 8.84 21.68
C VAL A 531 -2.23 8.51 20.59
N ALA A 532 -1.93 7.56 19.70
CA ALA A 532 -2.81 7.22 18.58
C ALA A 532 -4.15 6.62 19.05
N THR A 533 -4.13 5.72 20.04
CA THR A 533 -5.36 5.06 20.54
C THR A 533 -6.22 5.97 21.40
N SER A 534 -5.67 7.06 21.93
CA SER A 534 -6.40 8.03 22.77
C SER A 534 -6.97 9.24 22.02
N GLU A 535 -6.90 9.26 20.67
CA GLU A 535 -7.39 10.40 19.86
C GLU A 535 -8.83 10.81 20.18
N GLY A 536 -9.71 9.83 20.38
CA GLY A 536 -11.12 10.09 20.74
C GLY A 536 -11.27 10.74 22.12
N LEU A 537 -10.38 10.42 23.07
CA LEU A 537 -10.40 11.00 24.42
C LEU A 537 -9.84 12.42 24.42
N ALA A 538 -8.75 12.69 23.75
CA ALA A 538 -8.08 13.98 23.74
C ALA A 538 -8.98 15.11 23.17
N ALA A 539 -9.97 14.78 22.34
CA ALA A 539 -10.95 15.72 21.85
C ALA A 539 -11.91 16.24 22.97
N THR A 540 -12.12 15.46 24.02
CA THR A 540 -13.09 15.74 25.09
C THR A 540 -12.46 15.89 26.48
N ASP A 541 -11.26 15.34 26.68
CA ASP A 541 -10.54 15.39 27.96
C ASP A 541 -9.28 16.25 27.87
N PRO A 542 -9.29 17.43 28.55
CA PRO A 542 -8.14 18.33 28.55
C PRO A 542 -6.85 17.76 29.12
N ASP A 543 -6.93 16.85 30.07
CA ASP A 543 -5.74 16.30 30.75
C ASP A 543 -4.99 15.34 29.81
N VAL A 544 -5.73 14.55 29.01
CA VAL A 544 -5.13 13.69 27.97
C VAL A 544 -4.41 14.54 26.90
N LEU A 545 -4.99 15.69 26.54
CA LEU A 545 -4.34 16.62 25.61
C LEU A 545 -3.05 17.21 26.20
N GLU A 546 -3.04 17.59 27.49
CA GLU A 546 -1.82 18.10 28.13
C GLU A 546 -0.72 17.02 28.22
N ASP A 547 -1.06 15.76 28.47
CA ASP A 547 -0.09 14.68 28.44
C ASP A 547 0.55 14.53 27.03
N TRP A 548 -0.23 14.71 25.95
CA TRP A 548 0.33 14.72 24.60
C TRP A 548 1.31 15.89 24.39
N LEU A 549 0.95 17.07 24.91
CA LEU A 549 1.81 18.25 24.80
C LEU A 549 3.12 18.08 25.60
N ASP A 550 3.06 17.42 26.75
CA ASP A 550 4.26 17.12 27.54
C ASP A 550 5.24 16.22 26.77
N ILE A 551 4.72 15.17 26.09
CA ILE A 551 5.55 14.35 25.21
C ILE A 551 6.14 15.16 24.05
N ALA A 552 5.30 16.01 23.44
CA ALA A 552 5.74 16.80 22.28
C ALA A 552 6.78 17.86 22.63
N ARG A 553 6.68 18.47 23.82
CA ARG A 553 7.67 19.46 24.35
C ARG A 553 8.99 18.79 24.74
N ASN A 554 8.97 17.51 25.10
CA ASN A 554 10.11 16.73 25.54
C ASN A 554 10.30 15.46 24.67
N PRO A 555 10.54 15.60 23.36
CA PRO A 555 10.51 14.46 22.43
C PRO A 555 11.69 13.47 22.64
N GLY A 556 12.71 13.82 23.44
CA GLY A 556 13.92 13.02 23.54
C GLY A 556 14.76 13.09 22.25
N GLY A 557 15.48 12.04 21.91
CA GLY A 557 16.46 12.05 20.81
C GLY A 557 15.90 12.06 19.36
N GLY A 558 14.62 12.42 19.13
CA GLY A 558 14.09 12.42 17.75
C GLY A 558 12.72 13.08 17.60
N SER A 559 12.37 13.46 16.37
CA SER A 559 11.10 14.13 16.02
C SER A 559 9.87 13.20 16.01
N GLY A 560 10.05 11.88 16.16
CA GLY A 560 8.98 10.90 15.99
C GLY A 560 7.78 11.08 16.93
N LYS A 561 8.03 11.40 18.20
CA LYS A 561 6.98 11.66 19.20
C LYS A 561 6.21 12.93 18.88
N LEU A 562 6.92 14.02 18.61
CA LEU A 562 6.33 15.29 18.20
C LEU A 562 5.50 15.12 16.91
N ARG A 563 6.02 14.38 15.94
CA ARG A 563 5.31 14.08 14.70
C ARG A 563 4.00 13.33 14.96
N GLN A 564 4.01 12.29 15.81
CA GLN A 564 2.78 11.57 16.16
C GLN A 564 1.77 12.47 16.86
N VAL A 565 2.20 13.28 17.82
CA VAL A 565 1.30 14.23 18.50
C VAL A 565 0.70 15.22 17.50
N MET A 566 1.54 15.77 16.58
CA MET A 566 1.05 16.67 15.52
C MET A 566 -0.02 16.02 14.63
N LEU A 567 0.21 14.75 14.22
CA LEU A 567 -0.76 13.99 13.43
C LEU A 567 -2.06 13.78 14.21
N SER A 568 -1.95 13.38 15.48
CA SER A 568 -3.09 13.12 16.36
C SER A 568 -3.86 14.39 16.74
N LEU A 569 -3.22 15.55 16.86
CA LEU A 569 -3.90 16.86 17.04
C LEU A 569 -4.89 17.18 15.91
N GLY A 570 -4.70 16.63 14.72
CA GLY A 570 -5.69 16.70 13.65
C GLY A 570 -7.06 16.08 14.02
N SER A 571 -7.11 15.14 14.97
CA SER A 571 -8.34 14.54 15.50
C SER A 571 -9.00 15.38 16.60
N VAL A 572 -8.38 16.50 17.01
CA VAL A 572 -8.92 17.44 18.02
C VAL A 572 -9.38 18.74 17.33
N PRO A 573 -10.56 18.76 16.66
CA PRO A 573 -10.99 19.88 15.83
C PRO A 573 -11.56 21.05 16.69
N THR A 574 -11.00 21.30 17.85
CA THR A 574 -11.39 22.34 18.77
C THR A 574 -10.45 23.56 18.69
N PRO A 575 -10.87 24.75 19.16
CA PRO A 575 -9.97 25.90 19.29
C PRO A 575 -8.72 25.59 20.12
N ARG A 576 -8.85 24.78 21.19
CA ARG A 576 -7.72 24.36 22.03
C ARG A 576 -6.75 23.46 21.28
N GLY A 577 -7.24 22.50 20.46
CA GLY A 577 -6.40 21.66 19.63
C GLY A 577 -5.61 22.47 18.58
N LEU A 578 -6.25 23.46 17.96
CA LEU A 578 -5.57 24.39 17.06
C LEU A 578 -4.52 25.22 17.80
N SER A 579 -4.86 25.78 18.97
CA SER A 579 -3.91 26.55 19.78
C SER A 579 -2.69 25.72 20.18
N ALA A 580 -2.90 24.48 20.62
CA ALA A 580 -1.84 23.54 20.95
C ALA A 580 -0.92 23.24 19.75
N MET A 581 -1.50 23.00 18.57
CA MET A 581 -0.74 22.80 17.34
C MET A 581 0.10 24.03 17.00
N MET A 582 -0.47 25.24 17.11
CA MET A 582 0.23 26.49 16.82
C MET A 582 1.35 26.77 17.82
N GLU A 583 1.17 26.43 19.12
CA GLU A 583 2.21 26.53 20.14
C GLU A 583 3.41 25.64 19.79
N LEU A 584 3.19 24.37 19.49
CA LEU A 584 4.26 23.44 19.13
C LEU A 584 4.99 23.88 17.85
N LEU A 585 4.28 24.43 16.87
CA LEU A 585 4.86 24.93 15.62
C LEU A 585 5.76 26.16 15.82
N GLN A 586 5.60 26.94 16.89
CA GLN A 586 6.49 28.09 17.16
C GLN A 586 7.95 27.69 17.22
N THR A 587 8.24 26.52 17.80
CA THR A 587 9.60 26.01 18.00
C THR A 587 10.00 24.90 17.04
N SER A 588 9.02 24.31 16.31
CA SER A 588 9.26 23.11 15.49
C SER A 588 8.97 23.31 14.00
N ALA A 589 8.55 24.48 13.56
CA ALA A 589 8.24 24.74 12.17
C ALA A 589 9.45 24.58 11.22
N GLN A 590 10.68 24.57 11.71
CA GLN A 590 11.88 24.28 10.95
C GLN A 590 11.91 22.87 10.33
N TRP A 591 11.26 21.90 10.96
CA TRP A 591 11.21 20.52 10.46
C TRP A 591 10.04 20.33 9.48
N GLU A 592 10.38 19.95 8.26
CA GLU A 592 9.39 19.82 7.18
C GLU A 592 8.34 18.74 7.49
N GLU A 593 8.74 17.62 8.09
CA GLU A 593 7.85 16.55 8.50
C GLU A 593 6.83 16.99 9.56
N ILE A 594 7.20 17.93 10.43
CA ILE A 594 6.29 18.47 11.46
C ILE A 594 5.28 19.43 10.82
N ARG A 595 5.73 20.30 9.90
CA ARG A 595 4.80 21.14 9.12
C ARG A 595 3.81 20.30 8.33
N SER A 596 4.32 19.24 7.68
CA SER A 596 3.49 18.31 6.92
C SER A 596 2.45 17.60 7.81
N ALA A 597 2.87 17.10 8.99
CA ALA A 597 1.99 16.45 9.95
C ALA A 597 0.89 17.41 10.46
N ALA A 598 1.22 18.65 10.80
CA ALA A 598 0.26 19.66 11.22
C ALA A 598 -0.76 19.97 10.12
N VAL A 599 -0.30 20.28 8.92
CA VAL A 599 -1.19 20.66 7.80
C VAL A 599 -2.06 19.51 7.33
N SER A 600 -1.61 18.25 7.47
CA SER A 600 -2.46 17.08 7.21
C SER A 600 -3.71 17.06 8.09
N GLY A 601 -3.58 17.44 9.36
CA GLY A 601 -4.69 17.53 10.33
C GLY A 601 -5.56 18.78 10.20
N LEU A 602 -5.17 19.74 9.36
CA LEU A 602 -5.87 21.02 9.19
C LEU A 602 -6.77 21.08 7.95
N GLY A 603 -7.05 19.96 7.29
CA GLY A 603 -7.91 19.94 6.11
C GLY A 603 -9.23 20.66 6.34
N GLY A 604 -9.50 21.71 5.54
CA GLY A 604 -10.64 22.62 5.68
C GLY A 604 -10.52 23.67 6.80
N ARG A 605 -9.42 23.66 7.59
CA ARG A 605 -9.17 24.63 8.69
C ARG A 605 -7.87 25.43 8.51
N GLU A 606 -7.24 25.38 7.35
CA GLU A 606 -5.97 26.07 7.06
C GLU A 606 -6.11 27.58 7.20
N LEU A 607 -7.29 28.13 6.85
CA LEU A 607 -7.57 29.56 7.01
C LEU A 607 -7.63 29.96 8.49
N ASP A 608 -8.14 29.10 9.37
CA ASP A 608 -8.17 29.34 10.82
C ASP A 608 -6.74 29.39 11.38
N ALA A 609 -5.86 28.49 10.92
CA ALA A 609 -4.45 28.51 11.27
C ALA A 609 -3.74 29.76 10.78
N LEU A 610 -4.02 30.22 9.54
CA LEU A 610 -3.49 31.49 9.01
C LEU A 610 -3.98 32.70 9.81
N ASN A 611 -5.24 32.72 10.24
CA ASN A 611 -5.77 33.76 11.13
C ASN A 611 -5.06 33.74 12.49
N ALA A 612 -4.87 32.56 13.10
CA ALA A 612 -4.15 32.44 14.37
C ALA A 612 -2.70 32.93 14.25
N ILE A 613 -2.02 32.66 13.13
CA ILE A 613 -0.69 33.19 12.83
C ILE A 613 -0.73 34.74 12.73
N ALA A 614 -1.70 35.28 12.00
CA ALA A 614 -1.80 36.73 11.78
C ALA A 614 -2.12 37.53 13.06
N ASP A 615 -2.86 36.92 13.99
CA ASP A 615 -3.26 37.50 15.27
C ASP A 615 -2.18 37.41 16.37
N SER A 616 -1.18 36.56 16.20
CA SER A 616 -0.15 36.27 17.22
C SER A 616 1.07 37.20 17.05
N GLU A 617 1.46 37.89 18.12
CA GLU A 617 2.70 38.69 18.14
C GLU A 617 3.96 37.85 17.96
N GLU A 618 3.97 36.64 18.54
CA GLU A 618 5.13 35.73 18.43
C GLU A 618 5.36 35.30 16.99
N TRP A 619 4.29 35.13 16.22
CA TRP A 619 4.38 34.77 14.80
C TRP A 619 4.73 35.96 13.88
N ARG A 620 4.73 37.21 14.36
CA ARG A 620 5.25 38.35 13.58
C ARG A 620 6.76 38.32 13.37
N LYS A 621 7.47 37.60 14.26
CA LYS A 621 8.92 37.46 14.15
C LYS A 621 9.24 36.39 13.09
N PRO A 622 10.17 36.66 12.15
CA PRO A 622 10.60 35.62 11.23
C PRO A 622 11.34 34.50 12.01
N GLY A 623 11.24 33.29 11.49
CA GLY A 623 11.89 32.11 12.07
C GLY A 623 11.97 30.96 11.07
N PRO A 624 12.86 29.99 11.30
CA PRO A 624 13.04 28.85 10.39
C PRO A 624 11.74 28.09 10.16
N GLY A 625 11.37 27.83 8.90
CA GLY A 625 10.19 27.06 8.49
C GLY A 625 8.85 27.79 8.63
N ARG A 626 8.80 29.00 9.22
CA ARG A 626 7.55 29.74 9.41
C ARG A 626 6.96 30.24 8.07
N ALA A 627 7.82 30.70 7.15
CA ALA A 627 7.40 31.13 5.82
C ALA A 627 6.87 29.94 5.01
N GLU A 628 7.55 28.81 5.06
CA GLU A 628 7.15 27.55 4.40
C GLU A 628 5.83 27.03 4.92
N LEU A 629 5.56 27.15 6.23
CA LEU A 629 4.27 26.79 6.82
C LEU A 629 3.14 27.67 6.29
N ILE A 630 3.31 28.99 6.30
CA ILE A 630 2.32 29.95 5.76
C ILE A 630 2.06 29.64 4.29
N ALA A 631 3.11 29.43 3.50
CA ALA A 631 2.99 29.11 2.09
C ALA A 631 2.26 27.76 1.86
N LEU A 632 2.53 26.74 2.70
CA LEU A 632 1.85 25.45 2.62
C LEU A 632 0.35 25.56 2.93
N LEU A 633 -0.02 26.29 3.99
CA LEU A 633 -1.42 26.56 4.36
C LEU A 633 -2.15 27.34 3.25
N ALA A 634 -1.56 28.42 2.76
CA ALA A 634 -2.12 29.25 1.69
C ALA A 634 -2.29 28.46 0.39
N ARG A 635 -1.34 27.57 0.07
CA ARG A 635 -1.42 26.64 -1.07
C ARG A 635 -2.61 25.70 -0.95
N CYS A 636 -2.88 25.16 0.24
CA CYS A 636 -4.04 24.27 0.45
C CYS A 636 -5.36 25.01 0.23
N VAL A 637 -5.52 26.22 0.80
CA VAL A 637 -6.71 27.06 0.59
C VAL A 637 -6.89 27.41 -0.90
N ALA A 638 -5.80 27.77 -1.59
CA ALA A 638 -5.83 28.08 -3.02
C ALA A 638 -6.25 26.87 -3.87
N ARG A 639 -5.80 25.65 -3.52
CA ARG A 639 -6.18 24.41 -4.22
C ARG A 639 -7.61 23.96 -3.94
N GLU A 640 -8.12 24.19 -2.74
CA GLU A 640 -9.51 23.93 -2.39
C GLU A 640 -10.46 24.76 -3.24
N ALA A 641 -10.04 25.99 -3.61
CA ALA A 641 -10.74 26.91 -4.50
C ALA A 641 -12.17 27.28 -4.07
N ARG A 642 -12.49 27.20 -2.77
CA ARG A 642 -13.78 27.68 -2.23
C ARG A 642 -13.81 29.20 -2.13
N GLY A 643 -14.87 29.82 -2.70
CA GLY A 643 -14.96 31.26 -2.84
C GLY A 643 -14.85 32.03 -1.53
N ASP A 644 -15.57 31.58 -0.47
CA ASP A 644 -15.55 32.19 0.87
C ASP A 644 -14.15 32.16 1.50
N ARG A 645 -13.44 31.03 1.34
CA ARG A 645 -12.10 30.85 1.89
C ARG A 645 -11.04 31.61 1.09
N LEU A 646 -11.21 31.73 -0.22
CA LEU A 646 -10.37 32.56 -1.08
C LEU A 646 -10.52 34.04 -0.76
N GLU A 647 -11.75 34.54 -0.54
CA GLU A 647 -11.99 35.90 -0.09
C GLU A 647 -11.31 36.17 1.27
N GLY A 648 -11.40 35.23 2.23
CA GLY A 648 -10.69 35.30 3.51
C GLY A 648 -9.16 35.35 3.35
N LEU A 649 -8.60 34.54 2.44
CA LEU A 649 -7.17 34.52 2.16
C LEU A 649 -6.67 35.85 1.54
N ILE A 650 -7.43 36.38 0.59
CA ILE A 650 -7.17 37.71 0.00
C ILE A 650 -7.26 38.79 1.10
N GLY A 651 -8.28 38.73 1.94
CA GLY A 651 -8.46 39.64 3.07
C GLY A 651 -7.29 39.65 4.05
N LEU A 652 -6.73 38.49 4.37
CA LEU A 652 -5.53 38.37 5.20
C LEU A 652 -4.31 39.04 4.57
N SER A 653 -4.10 38.85 3.28
CA SER A 653 -2.96 39.43 2.55
C SER A 653 -3.06 40.94 2.41
N ALA A 654 -4.29 41.48 2.31
CA ALA A 654 -4.55 42.93 2.23
C ALA A 654 -4.63 43.62 3.60
N GLY A 655 -4.87 42.86 4.66
CA GLY A 655 -5.12 43.35 6.02
C GLY A 655 -4.02 42.96 7.02
N LYS A 656 -4.31 42.00 7.90
CA LYS A 656 -3.46 41.65 9.05
C LYS A 656 -2.03 41.29 8.69
N MET A 657 -1.80 40.53 7.60
CA MET A 657 -0.46 40.14 7.17
C MET A 657 0.24 41.17 6.32
N ALA A 658 -0.48 42.17 5.76
CA ALA A 658 0.14 43.23 4.96
C ALA A 658 1.19 44.04 5.74
N ALA A 659 0.99 44.21 7.05
CA ALA A 659 1.94 44.89 7.92
C ALA A 659 3.25 44.13 8.15
N THR A 660 3.28 42.80 7.88
CA THR A 660 4.44 41.95 8.08
C THR A 660 4.87 41.36 6.74
N LYS A 661 5.77 42.07 6.05
CA LYS A 661 6.14 41.78 4.66
C LYS A 661 6.46 40.32 4.40
N TRP A 662 7.27 39.67 5.23
CA TRP A 662 7.66 38.25 5.03
C TRP A 662 6.48 37.28 5.11
N GLN A 663 5.46 37.59 5.96
CA GLN A 663 4.24 36.76 6.04
C GLN A 663 3.39 36.93 4.78
N CYS A 664 3.24 38.18 4.31
CA CYS A 664 2.53 38.44 3.08
C CYS A 664 3.21 37.80 1.88
N ASP A 665 4.53 37.91 1.76
CA ASP A 665 5.31 37.27 0.69
C ASP A 665 5.17 35.74 0.72
N ALA A 666 5.19 35.12 1.90
CA ALA A 666 4.98 33.68 2.07
C ALA A 666 3.57 33.24 1.68
N LEU A 667 2.54 34.00 2.08
CA LEU A 667 1.15 33.76 1.70
C LEU A 667 0.98 33.83 0.18
N VAL A 668 1.48 34.90 -0.45
CA VAL A 668 1.45 35.08 -1.92
C VAL A 668 2.15 33.92 -2.62
N SER A 669 3.33 33.53 -2.16
CA SER A 669 4.08 32.37 -2.70
C SER A 669 3.22 31.10 -2.65
N GLY A 670 2.53 30.85 -1.53
CA GLY A 670 1.65 29.71 -1.36
C GLY A 670 0.46 29.72 -2.33
N VAL A 671 -0.20 30.87 -2.48
CA VAL A 671 -1.30 31.04 -3.45
C VAL A 671 -0.82 30.76 -4.87
N MET A 672 0.33 31.34 -5.26
CA MET A 672 0.92 31.13 -6.58
C MET A 672 1.25 29.65 -6.85
N ALA A 673 1.77 28.95 -5.84
CA ALA A 673 2.05 27.52 -5.91
C ALA A 673 0.78 26.63 -5.90
N GLY A 674 -0.34 27.16 -5.38
CA GLY A 674 -1.63 26.48 -5.35
C GLY A 674 -2.45 26.62 -6.63
N ARG A 675 -2.02 27.42 -7.59
CA ARG A 675 -2.74 27.65 -8.86
C ARG A 675 -2.95 26.34 -9.62
N PRO A 676 -4.12 26.13 -10.23
CA PRO A 676 -4.32 25.03 -11.15
C PRO A 676 -3.30 25.13 -12.31
N LYS A 677 -3.01 23.99 -12.92
CA LYS A 677 -2.09 23.91 -14.07
C LYS A 677 -2.85 23.40 -15.30
N ASP A 678 -2.47 23.91 -16.47
CA ASP A 678 -2.97 23.39 -17.75
C ASP A 678 -2.27 22.07 -18.14
N ALA A 679 -2.60 21.56 -19.32
CA ALA A 679 -2.03 20.33 -19.88
C ALA A 679 -0.50 20.34 -20.03
N LEU A 680 0.09 21.53 -20.21
CA LEU A 680 1.53 21.70 -20.36
C LEU A 680 2.23 21.99 -19.02
N GLY A 681 1.49 21.89 -17.90
CA GLY A 681 2.00 22.17 -16.57
C GLY A 681 2.12 23.67 -16.26
N LYS A 682 1.64 24.57 -17.12
CA LYS A 682 1.64 26.02 -16.87
C LYS A 682 0.58 26.38 -15.84
N PRO A 683 0.90 27.21 -14.84
CA PRO A 683 -0.09 27.70 -13.88
C PRO A 683 -1.19 28.52 -14.57
N THR A 684 -2.44 28.19 -14.27
CA THR A 684 -3.62 28.92 -14.71
C THR A 684 -4.24 29.72 -13.56
N TRP A 685 -5.29 30.46 -13.81
CA TRP A 685 -5.95 31.28 -12.78
C TRP A 685 -6.84 30.45 -11.86
N ILE A 686 -6.88 30.84 -10.58
CA ILE A 686 -7.92 30.44 -9.63
C ILE A 686 -9.15 31.33 -9.94
N ARG A 687 -10.30 30.71 -10.22
CA ARG A 687 -11.50 31.46 -10.60
C ARG A 687 -12.30 31.90 -9.38
N LEU A 688 -12.64 33.20 -9.34
CA LEU A 688 -13.54 33.80 -8.37
C LEU A 688 -14.89 34.05 -9.03
N ALA A 689 -15.98 33.96 -8.25
CA ALA A 689 -17.34 34.25 -8.74
C ALA A 689 -17.54 35.73 -9.09
N ARG A 690 -16.79 36.62 -8.44
CA ARG A 690 -16.84 38.07 -8.61
C ARG A 690 -15.48 38.70 -8.39
N LYS A 691 -15.31 39.95 -8.84
CA LYS A 691 -14.12 40.76 -8.54
C LYS A 691 -14.03 40.98 -7.03
N PRO A 692 -12.90 40.66 -6.37
CA PRO A 692 -12.71 40.95 -4.96
C PRO A 692 -12.67 42.49 -4.72
N GLY A 693 -13.20 42.92 -3.57
CA GLY A 693 -13.22 44.33 -3.22
C GLY A 693 -11.84 44.94 -3.01
N VAL A 694 -10.90 44.11 -2.47
CA VAL A 694 -9.47 44.44 -2.35
C VAL A 694 -8.67 43.27 -2.89
N LEU A 695 -7.72 43.54 -3.76
CA LEU A 695 -6.79 42.53 -4.29
C LEU A 695 -5.38 43.14 -4.34
N PRO A 696 -4.43 42.62 -3.52
CA PRO A 696 -3.04 43.03 -3.64
C PRO A 696 -2.48 42.75 -5.04
N GLU A 697 -1.68 43.66 -5.57
CA GLU A 697 -1.09 43.56 -6.90
C GLU A 697 -0.34 42.21 -7.10
N ALA A 698 0.37 41.78 -6.08
CA ALA A 698 1.11 40.51 -6.09
C ALA A 698 0.22 39.26 -6.30
N LEU A 699 -1.08 39.33 -6.02
CA LEU A 699 -2.05 38.26 -6.22
C LEU A 699 -2.86 38.39 -7.53
N ASP A 700 -2.75 39.54 -8.26
CA ASP A 700 -3.54 39.73 -9.47
C ASP A 700 -3.31 38.64 -10.52
N ALA A 701 -2.08 38.19 -10.67
CA ALA A 701 -1.73 37.08 -11.59
C ALA A 701 -2.28 35.71 -11.17
N ALA A 702 -2.74 35.52 -9.91
CA ALA A 702 -3.27 34.27 -9.42
C ALA A 702 -4.78 34.11 -9.71
N PHE A 703 -5.54 35.19 -9.76
CA PHE A 703 -7.00 35.15 -9.78
C PHE A 703 -7.60 35.68 -11.07
N ALA A 704 -8.72 35.09 -11.47
CA ALA A 704 -9.59 35.58 -12.52
C ALA A 704 -11.04 35.64 -12.02
N TRP A 705 -11.80 36.60 -12.57
CA TRP A 705 -13.23 36.81 -12.32
C TRP A 705 -13.93 37.22 -13.59
N PRO A 706 -15.28 37.16 -13.68
CA PRO A 706 -16.02 37.66 -14.84
C PRO A 706 -15.67 39.11 -15.17
N GLY A 707 -15.24 39.35 -16.41
CA GLY A 707 -14.84 40.66 -16.89
C GLY A 707 -13.36 41.06 -16.65
N LYS A 708 -12.52 40.19 -16.08
CA LYS A 708 -11.06 40.43 -16.04
C LYS A 708 -10.47 40.28 -17.44
N ALA A 709 -9.71 41.29 -17.90
CA ALA A 709 -9.05 41.24 -19.21
C ALA A 709 -8.12 40.02 -19.35
N GLY A 710 -8.21 39.32 -20.44
CA GLY A 710 -7.44 38.08 -20.71
C GLY A 710 -7.96 36.82 -20.04
N ALA A 711 -9.00 36.93 -19.20
CA ALA A 711 -9.62 35.77 -18.54
C ALA A 711 -10.87 35.28 -19.30
N GLU A 712 -10.84 35.31 -20.64
CA GLU A 712 -11.94 34.83 -21.46
C GLU A 712 -12.34 33.41 -21.06
N GLU A 713 -13.60 33.22 -20.71
CA GLU A 713 -14.17 31.91 -20.45
C GLU A 713 -14.18 31.15 -21.77
N ALA A 714 -13.48 30.01 -21.83
CA ALA A 714 -13.90 28.96 -22.74
C ALA A 714 -15.38 28.70 -22.38
N LYS A 715 -16.32 29.05 -23.26
CA LYS A 715 -17.75 28.73 -23.08
C LYS A 715 -17.86 27.22 -22.98
N VAL A 716 -17.87 26.69 -21.75
CA VAL A 716 -18.23 25.33 -21.50
C VAL A 716 -19.74 25.26 -21.78
N ARG A 717 -20.12 24.67 -22.90
CA ARG A 717 -21.53 24.38 -23.18
C ARG A 717 -22.03 23.33 -22.19
N ASP A 718 -23.30 23.39 -21.88
CA ASP A 718 -23.94 22.32 -21.12
C ASP A 718 -23.83 21.00 -21.90
N LEU A 719 -23.56 19.92 -21.18
CA LEU A 719 -23.54 18.58 -21.75
C LEU A 719 -24.96 18.19 -22.16
N THR A 720 -25.12 17.55 -23.31
CA THR A 720 -26.37 16.90 -23.68
C THR A 720 -26.70 15.76 -22.72
N ALA A 721 -27.93 15.27 -22.72
CA ALA A 721 -28.33 14.13 -21.88
C ALA A 721 -27.47 12.87 -22.16
N GLU A 722 -27.12 12.64 -23.43
CA GLU A 722 -26.26 11.52 -23.85
C GLU A 722 -24.80 11.71 -23.36
N GLU A 723 -24.27 12.93 -23.47
CA GLU A 723 -22.93 13.28 -22.97
C GLU A 723 -22.87 13.19 -21.44
N ASN A 724 -23.93 13.62 -20.72
CA ASN A 724 -24.04 13.44 -19.27
C ASN A 724 -24.04 11.95 -18.89
N ALA A 725 -24.81 11.12 -19.60
CA ALA A 725 -24.81 9.68 -19.35
C ALA A 725 -23.42 9.04 -19.61
N ARG A 726 -22.71 9.51 -20.64
CA ARG A 726 -21.32 9.09 -20.93
C ARG A 726 -20.35 9.59 -19.87
N PHE A 727 -20.50 10.83 -19.42
CA PHE A 727 -19.71 11.42 -18.34
C PHE A 727 -19.87 10.63 -17.03
N GLU A 728 -21.11 10.28 -16.63
CA GLU A 728 -21.34 9.49 -15.41
C GLU A 728 -20.75 8.09 -15.50
N LYS A 729 -20.85 7.43 -16.65
CA LYS A 729 -20.15 6.16 -16.88
C LYS A 729 -18.63 6.32 -16.79
N GLY A 730 -18.08 7.39 -17.40
CA GLY A 730 -16.67 7.73 -17.33
C GLY A 730 -16.20 8.05 -15.91
N ARG A 731 -17.04 8.73 -15.11
CA ARG A 731 -16.76 9.03 -13.70
C ARG A 731 -16.62 7.74 -12.89
N VAL A 732 -17.56 6.80 -13.04
CA VAL A 732 -17.51 5.50 -12.36
C VAL A 732 -16.25 4.72 -12.76
N LEU A 733 -15.89 4.70 -14.04
CA LEU A 733 -14.66 4.07 -14.53
C LEU A 733 -13.42 4.76 -13.98
N TYR A 734 -13.41 6.09 -13.94
CA TYR A 734 -12.31 6.87 -13.39
C TYR A 734 -12.10 6.59 -11.90
N GLU A 735 -13.17 6.63 -11.11
CA GLU A 735 -13.16 6.35 -9.68
C GLU A 735 -12.73 4.90 -9.38
N GLY A 736 -13.12 3.95 -10.24
CA GLY A 736 -12.75 2.55 -10.09
C GLY A 736 -11.37 2.16 -10.61
N THR A 737 -10.75 2.97 -11.47
CA THR A 737 -9.52 2.55 -12.18
C THR A 737 -8.43 3.61 -12.16
N CYS A 738 -8.74 4.86 -12.50
CA CYS A 738 -7.73 5.90 -12.77
C CYS A 738 -7.38 6.73 -11.53
N VAL A 739 -8.33 6.88 -10.60
CA VAL A 739 -8.20 7.67 -9.38
C VAL A 739 -7.01 7.25 -8.52
N GLN A 740 -6.66 5.98 -8.59
CA GLN A 740 -5.59 5.36 -7.82
C GLN A 740 -4.22 6.00 -8.09
N CYS A 741 -3.91 6.21 -9.36
CA CYS A 741 -2.66 6.84 -9.79
C CYS A 741 -2.82 8.34 -10.03
N HIS A 742 -3.96 8.74 -10.57
CA HIS A 742 -4.19 10.13 -11.01
C HIS A 742 -4.90 11.00 -9.97
N LEU A 743 -5.26 10.45 -8.80
CA LEU A 743 -6.02 11.06 -7.72
C LEU A 743 -7.45 11.48 -8.14
N ALA A 744 -8.34 11.71 -7.18
CA ALA A 744 -9.69 12.20 -7.46
C ALA A 744 -9.69 13.57 -8.16
N SER A 745 -8.62 14.35 -8.00
CA SER A 745 -8.39 15.63 -8.66
C SER A 745 -7.95 15.52 -10.11
N GLY A 746 -7.50 14.35 -10.56
CA GLY A 746 -6.87 14.14 -11.86
C GLY A 746 -5.47 14.77 -11.99
N LEU A 747 -4.85 15.19 -10.88
CA LEU A 747 -3.55 15.87 -10.89
C LEU A 747 -2.36 14.90 -10.87
N GLY A 748 -2.62 13.61 -10.74
CA GLY A 748 -1.58 12.60 -10.66
C GLY A 748 -0.73 12.67 -9.40
N GLN A 749 0.26 11.80 -9.31
CA GLN A 749 1.24 11.75 -8.21
C GLN A 749 2.66 11.82 -8.79
N THR A 750 3.49 12.66 -8.20
CA THR A 750 4.89 12.80 -8.61
C THR A 750 5.60 11.46 -8.49
N GLY A 751 6.19 10.99 -9.60
CA GLY A 751 6.91 9.72 -9.66
C GLY A 751 6.04 8.47 -9.86
N GLN A 752 4.69 8.59 -9.89
CA GLN A 752 3.77 7.47 -10.16
C GLN A 752 2.91 7.69 -11.40
N ALA A 753 2.25 8.84 -11.51
CA ALA A 753 1.38 9.11 -12.64
C ALA A 753 1.32 10.61 -12.99
N PRO A 754 1.40 10.96 -14.28
CA PRO A 754 1.27 12.33 -14.72
C PRO A 754 -0.15 12.87 -14.49
N PRO A 755 -0.37 14.19 -14.44
CA PRO A 755 -1.71 14.75 -14.37
C PRO A 755 -2.53 14.39 -15.63
N LEU A 756 -3.74 13.90 -15.45
CA LEU A 756 -4.74 13.71 -16.50
C LEU A 756 -5.53 15.00 -16.75
N ARG A 757 -5.79 15.75 -15.69
CA ARG A 757 -6.47 17.04 -15.78
C ARG A 757 -5.66 17.97 -16.68
N SER A 758 -6.27 18.38 -17.80
CA SER A 758 -5.65 19.19 -18.84
C SER A 758 -4.54 18.46 -19.65
N SER A 759 -4.48 17.14 -19.62
CA SER A 759 -3.56 16.37 -20.45
C SER A 759 -3.93 16.48 -21.93
N PRO A 760 -2.98 16.69 -22.86
CA PRO A 760 -3.23 16.66 -24.30
C PRO A 760 -3.81 15.32 -24.77
N TRP A 761 -3.43 14.22 -24.12
CA TRP A 761 -3.97 12.89 -24.38
C TRP A 761 -5.44 12.73 -24.01
N VAL A 762 -5.89 13.47 -23.00
CA VAL A 762 -7.30 13.45 -22.54
C VAL A 762 -8.14 14.49 -23.29
N LEU A 763 -7.52 15.61 -23.67
CA LEU A 763 -8.19 16.74 -24.32
C LEU A 763 -7.90 16.83 -25.83
N GLY A 764 -7.11 15.92 -26.37
CA GLY A 764 -6.77 15.84 -27.78
C GLY A 764 -7.99 15.56 -28.66
N LYS A 765 -7.87 15.89 -29.94
CA LYS A 765 -8.96 15.83 -30.93
C LYS A 765 -9.10 14.46 -31.57
N ASP A 766 -8.59 13.36 -30.98
CA ASP A 766 -8.75 12.00 -31.53
C ASP A 766 -9.03 10.98 -30.42
#